data_707826fba34abc9e96b3f15f42051a79
#
_entry.id   707826fba34abc9e96b3f15f42051a79
#
_cell.length_a   1.000
_cell.length_b   1.000
_cell.length_c   1.000
_cell.angle_alpha   90.00
_cell.angle_beta   90.00
_cell.angle_gamma   90.00
#
_symmetry.space_group_name_H-M   'P 1'
#
loop_
_entity.id
_entity.type
_entity.pdbx_description
1 polymer ?
#
loop_
_entity_poly.entity_id
_entity_poly.type
_entity_poly.pdbx_seq_one_letter_code
_entity_poly.pdbx_strand_id
1 'polypeptide(L)'
;MFENFRVFETEFAGRPLKIETGKMAQLANGECLVRYGETTIHVAATAAAKPRDGIDFFPLSVDFEEKLYSVGKIPGSFLKREGRPTDKAILVCRMIDRPIRPLFPKDMRNDVSIVCTVMSVDPDCSPEIAALVGTSVALSISDIPWDGPISGVSVGLIDGEFIINPTAEQRKLSQMAVTVASTDERIAMIEAGANEVSDEDMFNGIMAGHAENQKIIEFIKGIQREIGKEKFSYPSNKPDPEMFEEIRDFAIDDVKAALDTDDKTVRDERLKPVYEKVHEHFDEIYPDQAAKIDECMYLTQKFVVRRWLLDEQKRVDGRGMDEIRPLAAEVGLLPRVHGSGMFTRGQTQVLTVATLGSTRDNQLLDGIDDEESKRYIHHYNFPSYSVGETKPSRGPGRREVGHGALAERALVPVIPPVEEFPYTIRLVSEVLSSNGSTSQGSICGSTLALMDAGVPIKAPVAGISCGLITEGSRWMTMVDIQGLEDFFGDMDFKVAGTKKGITAIQMDLKIHGLTPEIIKEAFAKTHKARNYILDEVMLPVIAEPRPELSKYAPKMLSTIVPVDKIREVIGSGGKVIQKICAECDVTIDIEDDGHCYVAGIDIEKCRRAMDIIDTIVNDPEPGSYYSGRVTRIMDFGAFVEIAPGKEGLVNIYKLDIKRTENVTDVVNVGDIVKVKVLEIDDKGRLNLSRREALIDLDGAVPENVLPEKQPRRERSDRPRGDRPRRDRNDRH
;
A
#
# COMPACT_ATOMS: atom_id res chain seq x y z
N MET A 1 -26.70 26.16 31.29
CA MET A 1 -25.84 26.53 30.15
C MET A 1 -25.92 25.47 29.02
N PHE A 2 -26.08 24.17 29.33
CA PHE A 2 -26.23 23.08 28.35
C PHE A 2 -27.53 22.33 28.58
N GLU A 3 -28.66 22.97 28.33
CA GLU A 3 -30.02 22.41 28.58
C GLU A 3 -30.32 21.21 27.71
N ASN A 4 -29.72 21.13 26.50
CA ASN A 4 -29.86 20.05 25.53
C ASN A 4 -28.80 18.95 25.66
N PHE A 5 -27.92 19.02 26.66
CA PHE A 5 -26.90 18.02 26.85
C PHE A 5 -27.54 16.67 27.23
N ARG A 6 -27.23 15.64 26.45
CA ARG A 6 -27.71 14.25 26.66
C ARG A 6 -26.55 13.29 26.59
N VAL A 7 -26.68 12.21 27.30
CA VAL A 7 -25.70 11.12 27.35
C VAL A 7 -26.42 9.80 27.17
N PHE A 8 -25.95 9.00 26.24
CA PHE A 8 -26.47 7.65 25.98
C PHE A 8 -25.32 6.68 26.08
N GLU A 9 -25.54 5.55 26.74
CA GLU A 9 -24.50 4.55 26.99
C GLU A 9 -25.00 3.15 26.60
N THR A 10 -24.13 2.35 26.02
CA THR A 10 -24.34 0.92 25.71
C THR A 10 -23.00 0.19 25.70
N GLU A 11 -23.07 -1.11 25.49
CA GLU A 11 -21.89 -1.95 25.23
C GLU A 11 -21.77 -2.22 23.73
N PHE A 12 -20.56 -2.16 23.21
CA PHE A 12 -20.24 -2.42 21.81
C PHE A 12 -19.05 -3.39 21.71
N ALA A 13 -19.31 -4.60 21.25
CA ALA A 13 -18.31 -5.67 21.18
C ALA A 13 -17.53 -5.85 22.52
N GLY A 14 -18.24 -5.89 23.65
CA GLY A 14 -17.67 -6.08 24.98
C GLY A 14 -17.00 -4.86 25.60
N ARG A 15 -17.14 -3.66 25.00
CA ARG A 15 -16.54 -2.41 25.50
C ARG A 15 -17.58 -1.31 25.63
N PRO A 16 -17.39 -0.35 26.57
CA PRO A 16 -18.32 0.74 26.75
C PRO A 16 -18.33 1.68 25.53
N LEU A 17 -19.53 1.95 25.02
CA LEU A 17 -19.79 2.97 24.01
C LEU A 17 -20.68 4.05 24.62
N LYS A 18 -20.21 5.29 24.59
CA LYS A 18 -20.91 6.45 25.13
C LYS A 18 -21.05 7.54 24.07
N ILE A 19 -22.25 8.04 23.90
CA ILE A 19 -22.59 9.14 22.99
C ILE A 19 -23.01 10.36 23.82
N GLU A 20 -22.30 11.47 23.65
CA GLU A 20 -22.64 12.77 24.26
C GLU A 20 -23.03 13.74 23.14
N THR A 21 -24.13 14.49 23.32
CA THR A 21 -24.60 15.49 22.35
C THR A 21 -25.22 16.69 23.02
N GLY A 22 -25.38 17.80 22.30
CA GLY A 22 -26.01 19.05 22.79
C GLY A 22 -25.08 19.95 23.57
N LYS A 23 -23.77 19.69 23.61
CA LYS A 23 -22.77 20.49 24.34
C LYS A 23 -21.77 21.18 23.42
N MET A 24 -21.31 20.49 22.37
CA MET A 24 -20.28 20.96 21.44
C MET A 24 -20.95 21.37 20.12
N ALA A 25 -20.23 22.08 19.25
CA ALA A 25 -20.62 22.42 17.87
C ALA A 25 -22.12 22.77 17.67
N GLN A 26 -22.69 23.59 18.55
CA GLN A 26 -24.13 23.91 18.60
C GLN A 26 -24.70 24.53 17.31
N LEU A 27 -23.85 24.98 16.39
CA LEU A 27 -24.25 25.50 15.07
C LEU A 27 -24.38 24.44 14.00
N ALA A 28 -23.95 23.20 14.26
CA ALA A 28 -24.13 22.09 13.35
C ALA A 28 -25.60 21.61 13.35
N ASN A 29 -26.05 21.03 12.24
CA ASN A 29 -27.39 20.43 12.15
C ASN A 29 -27.52 19.25 13.10
N GLY A 30 -26.47 18.43 13.21
CA GLY A 30 -26.32 17.34 14.19
C GLY A 30 -24.87 17.19 14.62
N GLU A 31 -24.65 16.87 15.91
CA GLU A 31 -23.30 16.63 16.43
C GLU A 31 -23.32 15.58 17.54
N CYS A 32 -22.21 14.90 17.70
CA CYS A 32 -21.99 14.05 18.88
C CYS A 32 -20.51 13.89 19.19
N LEU A 33 -20.21 13.64 20.46
CA LEU A 33 -18.93 13.15 20.93
C LEU A 33 -19.08 11.67 21.25
N VAL A 34 -18.39 10.83 20.47
CA VAL A 34 -18.37 9.38 20.66
C VAL A 34 -17.18 9.01 21.52
N ARG A 35 -17.42 8.22 22.56
CA ARG A 35 -16.38 7.57 23.35
C ARG A 35 -16.54 6.06 23.22
N TYR A 36 -15.55 5.41 22.63
CA TYR A 36 -15.46 3.97 22.54
C TYR A 36 -14.20 3.51 23.25
N GLY A 37 -14.32 2.94 24.45
CA GLY A 37 -13.20 2.86 25.36
C GLY A 37 -12.65 4.26 25.68
N GLU A 38 -11.35 4.46 25.55
CA GLU A 38 -10.70 5.78 25.66
C GLU A 38 -10.61 6.53 24.32
N THR A 39 -10.92 5.88 23.19
CA THR A 39 -11.03 6.57 21.89
C THR A 39 -12.18 7.56 21.92
N THR A 40 -11.89 8.80 21.55
CA THR A 40 -12.86 9.90 21.55
C THR A 40 -12.86 10.61 20.19
N ILE A 41 -14.04 10.63 19.53
CA ILE A 41 -14.24 11.24 18.21
C ILE A 41 -15.35 12.28 18.34
N HIS A 42 -15.10 13.49 17.88
CA HIS A 42 -16.16 14.49 17.68
C HIS A 42 -16.65 14.44 16.24
N VAL A 43 -17.95 14.28 16.04
CA VAL A 43 -18.57 14.24 14.72
C VAL A 43 -19.59 15.36 14.61
N ALA A 44 -19.48 16.16 13.55
CA ALA A 44 -20.42 17.21 13.22
C ALA A 44 -20.92 17.08 11.78
N ALA A 45 -22.25 17.11 11.60
CA ALA A 45 -22.91 17.11 10.31
C ALA A 45 -23.59 18.45 10.07
N THR A 46 -23.32 19.05 8.90
CA THR A 46 -23.90 20.34 8.49
C THR A 46 -24.42 20.23 7.06
N ALA A 47 -25.52 20.94 6.78
CA ALA A 47 -26.09 21.03 5.44
C ALA A 47 -26.35 22.48 5.06
N ALA A 48 -26.13 22.83 3.80
CA ALA A 48 -26.50 24.14 3.26
C ALA A 48 -28.03 24.25 3.17
N ALA A 49 -28.58 25.42 3.51
CA ALA A 49 -30.03 25.68 3.42
C ALA A 49 -30.57 25.60 1.99
N LYS A 50 -29.73 25.86 0.98
CA LYS A 50 -30.09 25.85 -0.44
C LYS A 50 -28.96 25.21 -1.24
N PRO A 51 -29.27 24.51 -2.36
CA PRO A 51 -28.26 24.05 -3.30
C PRO A 51 -27.56 25.24 -3.97
N ARG A 52 -26.32 25.01 -4.44
CA ARG A 52 -25.59 25.97 -5.29
C ARG A 52 -26.18 25.97 -6.70
N ASP A 53 -26.14 27.11 -7.37
CA ASP A 53 -26.61 27.22 -8.76
C ASP A 53 -25.77 26.34 -9.70
N GLY A 54 -26.44 25.66 -10.62
CA GLY A 54 -25.80 24.87 -11.68
C GLY A 54 -25.17 23.55 -11.22
N ILE A 55 -25.48 23.07 -10.00
CA ILE A 55 -24.99 21.78 -9.55
C ILE A 55 -25.90 20.61 -10.00
N ASP A 56 -25.31 19.61 -10.62
CA ASP A 56 -25.99 18.44 -11.20
C ASP A 56 -25.82 17.15 -10.37
N PHE A 57 -24.99 17.16 -9.34
CA PHE A 57 -24.71 16.01 -8.46
C PHE A 57 -24.99 16.31 -7.00
N PHE A 58 -25.08 15.28 -6.16
CA PHE A 58 -25.21 15.44 -4.70
C PHE A 58 -23.83 15.71 -4.05
N PRO A 59 -23.58 16.92 -3.53
CA PRO A 59 -22.30 17.32 -2.98
C PRO A 59 -22.15 16.90 -1.51
N LEU A 60 -21.79 15.65 -1.25
CA LEU A 60 -21.43 15.13 0.05
C LEU A 60 -19.92 15.19 0.26
N SER A 61 -19.47 15.83 1.32
CA SER A 61 -18.09 15.81 1.81
C SER A 61 -18.01 15.09 3.16
N VAL A 62 -17.10 14.13 3.25
CA VAL A 62 -16.75 13.48 4.51
C VAL A 62 -15.27 13.71 4.75
N ASP A 63 -14.91 14.25 5.92
CA ASP A 63 -13.55 14.52 6.33
C ASP A 63 -13.25 13.82 7.66
N PHE A 64 -12.16 13.06 7.68
CA PHE A 64 -11.64 12.41 8.88
C PHE A 64 -10.33 13.09 9.23
N GLU A 65 -10.33 13.84 10.34
CA GLU A 65 -9.20 14.63 10.75
C GLU A 65 -8.39 13.92 11.83
N GLU A 66 -7.26 13.38 11.44
CA GLU A 66 -6.26 12.84 12.35
C GLU A 66 -5.55 14.00 13.05
N LYS A 67 -5.67 14.06 14.37
CA LYS A 67 -4.96 15.02 15.20
C LYS A 67 -3.87 14.31 15.98
N LEU A 68 -2.60 14.63 15.73
CA LEU A 68 -1.47 13.98 16.38
C LEU A 68 -1.44 14.13 17.90
N TYR A 69 -2.08 15.19 18.43
CA TYR A 69 -2.27 15.30 19.87
C TYR A 69 -3.12 14.16 20.48
N SER A 70 -3.95 13.48 19.67
CA SER A 70 -4.77 12.35 20.12
C SER A 70 -3.97 11.14 20.58
N VAL A 71 -2.72 11.04 20.10
CA VAL A 71 -1.71 10.03 20.50
C VAL A 71 -0.49 10.67 21.19
N GLY A 72 -0.60 11.91 21.66
CA GLY A 72 0.47 12.61 22.37
C GLY A 72 1.67 13.03 21.51
N LYS A 73 1.53 13.04 20.18
CA LYS A 73 2.60 13.41 19.24
C LYS A 73 2.48 14.88 18.81
N ILE A 74 3.63 15.52 18.53
CA ILE A 74 3.72 16.81 17.84
C ILE A 74 4.09 16.52 16.37
N PRO A 75 3.40 17.13 15.37
CA PRO A 75 3.72 16.91 13.96
C PRO A 75 5.19 17.08 13.63
N GLY A 76 5.77 16.14 12.87
CA GLY A 76 7.19 16.13 12.49
C GLY A 76 7.59 17.26 11.53
N SER A 77 6.62 17.85 10.79
CA SER A 77 6.84 18.90 9.81
C SER A 77 7.47 20.18 10.40
N PHE A 78 8.10 21.01 9.56
CA PHE A 78 8.68 22.28 9.98
C PHE A 78 7.66 23.21 10.68
N LEU A 79 6.41 23.25 10.21
CA LEU A 79 5.36 24.08 10.78
C LEU A 79 4.79 23.54 12.10
N LYS A 80 5.14 22.30 12.49
CA LYS A 80 4.58 21.62 13.67
C LYS A 80 3.05 21.63 13.70
N ARG A 81 2.45 21.45 12.53
CA ARG A 81 1.01 21.42 12.30
C ARG A 81 0.68 20.31 11.30
N GLU A 82 -0.47 19.68 11.46
CA GLU A 82 -1.02 18.73 10.49
C GLU A 82 -1.19 19.43 9.13
N GLY A 83 -0.79 18.73 8.08
CA GLY A 83 -0.83 19.20 6.70
C GLY A 83 -2.06 18.71 5.93
N ARG A 84 -1.80 18.09 4.76
CA ARG A 84 -2.86 17.41 4.00
C ARG A 84 -3.26 16.13 4.73
N PRO A 85 -4.51 15.66 4.55
CA PRO A 85 -4.93 14.36 5.05
C PRO A 85 -3.97 13.26 4.62
N THR A 86 -3.67 12.33 5.52
CA THR A 86 -2.90 11.11 5.19
C THR A 86 -3.69 10.23 4.22
N ASP A 87 -3.03 9.30 3.54
CA ASP A 87 -3.72 8.31 2.70
C ASP A 87 -4.72 7.50 3.54
N LYS A 88 -4.38 7.18 4.78
CA LYS A 88 -5.28 6.51 5.73
C LYS A 88 -6.51 7.36 6.02
N ALA A 89 -6.36 8.63 6.35
CA ALA A 89 -7.49 9.53 6.57
C ALA A 89 -8.43 9.60 5.35
N ILE A 90 -7.86 9.65 4.13
CA ILE A 90 -8.63 9.61 2.88
C ILE A 90 -9.40 8.28 2.75
N LEU A 91 -8.80 7.15 3.10
CA LEU A 91 -9.46 5.84 3.05
C LEU A 91 -10.61 5.76 4.06
N VAL A 92 -10.41 6.28 5.27
CA VAL A 92 -11.48 6.35 6.29
C VAL A 92 -12.63 7.25 5.84
N CYS A 93 -12.33 8.43 5.23
CA CYS A 93 -13.38 9.25 4.62
C CYS A 93 -14.22 8.45 3.63
N ARG A 94 -13.59 7.64 2.77
CA ARG A 94 -14.27 6.80 1.78
C ARG A 94 -15.05 5.65 2.44
N MET A 95 -14.49 5.06 3.50
CA MET A 95 -15.16 4.01 4.27
C MET A 95 -16.46 4.52 4.91
N ILE A 96 -16.49 5.77 5.39
CA ILE A 96 -17.68 6.41 5.96
C ILE A 96 -18.65 6.85 4.86
N ASP A 97 -18.15 7.48 3.78
CA ASP A 97 -18.97 8.01 2.68
C ASP A 97 -19.81 6.92 1.97
N ARG A 98 -19.20 5.77 1.69
CA ARG A 98 -19.83 4.68 0.92
C ARG A 98 -21.15 4.16 1.51
N PRO A 99 -21.25 3.79 2.80
CA PRO A 99 -22.51 3.28 3.36
C PRO A 99 -23.55 4.36 3.64
N ILE A 100 -23.17 5.64 3.80
CA ILE A 100 -24.11 6.72 4.09
C ILE A 100 -24.69 7.38 2.84
N ARG A 101 -23.89 7.48 1.76
CA ARG A 101 -24.28 8.18 0.52
C ARG A 101 -25.53 7.65 -0.15
N PRO A 102 -25.75 6.32 -0.26
CA PRO A 102 -26.96 5.77 -0.88
C PRO A 102 -28.25 6.03 -0.09
N LEU A 103 -28.14 6.43 1.17
CA LEU A 103 -29.26 6.70 2.06
C LEU A 103 -29.72 8.16 2.04
N PHE A 104 -29.01 9.04 1.31
CA PHE A 104 -29.53 10.37 1.00
C PHE A 104 -30.49 10.34 -0.17
N PRO A 105 -31.49 11.26 -0.21
CA PRO A 105 -32.37 11.38 -1.37
C PRO A 105 -31.58 11.65 -2.65
N LYS A 106 -31.86 10.89 -3.70
CA LYS A 106 -31.11 10.96 -4.99
C LYS A 106 -31.29 12.29 -5.72
N ASP A 107 -32.34 13.02 -5.41
CA ASP A 107 -32.72 14.29 -6.01
C ASP A 107 -32.35 15.52 -5.18
N MET A 108 -31.72 15.32 -4.01
CA MET A 108 -31.17 16.38 -3.18
C MET A 108 -29.89 16.93 -3.77
N ARG A 109 -29.72 18.24 -3.78
CA ARG A 109 -28.52 18.95 -4.29
C ARG A 109 -27.90 19.90 -3.27
N ASN A 110 -28.45 19.96 -2.05
CA ASN A 110 -27.85 20.73 -0.95
C ASN A 110 -26.49 20.17 -0.59
N ASP A 111 -25.50 21.04 -0.35
CA ASP A 111 -24.20 20.63 0.17
C ASP A 111 -24.37 20.02 1.56
N VAL A 112 -23.75 18.87 1.79
CA VAL A 112 -23.67 18.21 3.09
C VAL A 112 -22.20 17.96 3.42
N SER A 113 -21.79 18.38 4.62
CA SER A 113 -20.43 18.19 5.14
C SER A 113 -20.48 17.45 6.47
N ILE A 114 -19.68 16.41 6.59
CA ILE A 114 -19.48 15.61 7.80
C ILE A 114 -18.01 15.68 8.16
N VAL A 115 -17.70 16.14 9.36
CA VAL A 115 -16.34 16.23 9.88
C VAL A 115 -16.22 15.36 11.12
N CYS A 116 -15.31 14.37 11.05
CA CYS A 116 -14.95 13.49 12.15
C CYS A 116 -13.56 13.88 12.66
N THR A 117 -13.47 14.45 13.85
CA THR A 117 -12.21 14.88 14.45
C THR A 117 -11.76 13.89 15.52
N VAL A 118 -10.60 13.26 15.32
CA VAL A 118 -10.01 12.33 16.28
C VAL A 118 -9.37 13.10 17.42
N MET A 119 -9.90 12.96 18.64
CA MET A 119 -9.45 13.73 19.81
C MET A 119 -8.63 12.91 20.81
N SER A 120 -8.85 11.59 20.88
CA SER A 120 -8.08 10.65 21.69
C SER A 120 -8.14 9.29 21.03
N VAL A 121 -7.07 8.51 21.08
CA VAL A 121 -7.00 7.15 20.52
C VAL A 121 -6.60 6.15 21.59
N ASP A 122 -7.43 5.12 21.74
CA ASP A 122 -7.15 3.89 22.44
C ASP A 122 -6.80 2.83 21.38
N PRO A 123 -5.62 2.23 21.37
CA PRO A 123 -5.20 1.26 20.37
C PRO A 123 -6.16 0.07 20.22
N ASP A 124 -6.90 -0.29 21.28
CA ASP A 124 -7.86 -1.39 21.26
C ASP A 124 -9.26 -1.00 20.73
N CYS A 125 -9.51 0.28 20.56
CA CYS A 125 -10.81 0.82 20.14
C CYS A 125 -10.65 1.67 18.87
N SER A 126 -10.91 1.08 17.69
CA SER A 126 -10.71 1.71 16.37
C SER A 126 -11.41 3.07 16.26
N PRO A 127 -10.66 4.15 15.96
CA PRO A 127 -11.24 5.46 15.72
C PRO A 127 -12.12 5.50 14.46
N GLU A 128 -11.84 4.67 13.45
CA GLU A 128 -12.60 4.58 12.22
C GLU A 128 -14.02 4.05 12.48
N ILE A 129 -14.14 3.01 13.30
CA ILE A 129 -15.44 2.42 13.70
C ILE A 129 -16.21 3.42 14.57
N ALA A 130 -15.55 4.08 15.51
CA ALA A 130 -16.18 5.11 16.34
C ALA A 130 -16.69 6.28 15.50
N ALA A 131 -15.92 6.71 14.47
CA ALA A 131 -16.32 7.77 13.55
C ALA A 131 -17.53 7.38 12.69
N LEU A 132 -17.59 6.12 12.22
CA LEU A 132 -18.71 5.61 11.44
C LEU A 132 -20.02 5.60 12.28
N VAL A 133 -19.96 5.09 13.51
CA VAL A 133 -21.10 5.11 14.45
C VAL A 133 -21.50 6.55 14.76
N GLY A 134 -20.53 7.43 15.06
CA GLY A 134 -20.79 8.85 15.34
C GLY A 134 -21.42 9.59 14.16
N THR A 135 -21.00 9.29 12.93
CA THR A 135 -21.62 9.83 11.71
C THR A 135 -23.09 9.43 11.61
N SER A 136 -23.38 8.15 11.86
CA SER A 136 -24.75 7.65 11.87
C SER A 136 -25.61 8.34 12.93
N VAL A 137 -25.08 8.53 14.13
CA VAL A 137 -25.79 9.26 15.21
C VAL A 137 -26.01 10.73 14.81
N ALA A 138 -24.97 11.46 14.39
CA ALA A 138 -25.07 12.87 14.03
C ALA A 138 -26.10 13.12 12.92
N LEU A 139 -26.13 12.28 11.88
CA LEU A 139 -27.12 12.34 10.80
C LEU A 139 -28.54 11.98 11.31
N SER A 140 -28.69 10.93 12.13
CA SER A 140 -29.97 10.48 12.64
C SER A 140 -30.67 11.53 13.50
N ILE A 141 -29.91 12.22 14.37
CA ILE A 141 -30.49 13.27 15.27
C ILE A 141 -30.61 14.64 14.60
N SER A 142 -29.97 14.85 13.44
CA SER A 142 -30.03 16.11 12.68
C SER A 142 -31.39 16.28 11.96
N ASP A 143 -31.61 17.48 11.46
CA ASP A 143 -32.72 17.80 10.54
C ASP A 143 -32.36 17.51 9.07
N ILE A 144 -31.19 16.97 8.76
CA ILE A 144 -30.75 16.62 7.40
C ILE A 144 -31.54 15.40 6.90
N PRO A 145 -32.16 15.46 5.69
CA PRO A 145 -32.85 14.32 5.10
C PRO A 145 -31.88 13.15 4.84
N TRP A 146 -32.06 12.06 5.57
CA TRP A 146 -31.22 10.86 5.47
C TRP A 146 -31.97 9.64 6.03
N ASP A 147 -31.92 8.50 5.29
CA ASP A 147 -32.69 7.28 5.55
C ASP A 147 -31.84 6.20 6.26
N GLY A 148 -31.17 6.63 7.35
CA GLY A 148 -30.47 5.72 8.27
C GLY A 148 -31.33 5.36 9.49
N PRO A 149 -30.73 4.74 10.51
CA PRO A 149 -29.30 4.67 10.82
C PRO A 149 -28.55 3.50 10.17
N ILE A 150 -27.22 3.60 10.24
CA ILE A 150 -26.29 2.51 9.96
C ILE A 150 -25.41 2.23 11.18
N SER A 151 -24.76 1.07 11.18
CA SER A 151 -23.62 0.78 12.06
C SER A 151 -22.54 0.05 11.29
N GLY A 152 -21.31 0.05 11.82
CA GLY A 152 -20.20 -0.71 11.26
C GLY A 152 -19.28 -1.28 12.32
N VAL A 153 -18.72 -2.43 12.02
CA VAL A 153 -17.74 -3.15 12.84
C VAL A 153 -16.56 -3.61 11.99
N SER A 154 -15.42 -3.83 12.65
CA SER A 154 -14.33 -4.62 12.12
C SER A 154 -14.46 -6.07 12.60
N VAL A 155 -14.18 -7.05 11.73
CA VAL A 155 -14.22 -8.47 12.06
C VAL A 155 -12.86 -9.09 11.73
N GLY A 156 -12.25 -9.75 12.72
CA GLY A 156 -11.05 -10.56 12.59
C GLY A 156 -11.38 -12.06 12.59
N LEU A 157 -10.42 -12.87 12.15
CA LEU A 157 -10.47 -14.34 12.21
C LEU A 157 -9.19 -14.85 12.87
N ILE A 158 -9.33 -15.47 14.06
CA ILE A 158 -8.20 -16.00 14.83
C ILE A 158 -8.57 -17.43 15.25
N ASP A 159 -7.75 -18.40 14.89
CA ASP A 159 -7.95 -19.83 15.22
C ASP A 159 -9.35 -20.37 14.86
N GLY A 160 -9.95 -19.85 13.78
CA GLY A 160 -11.29 -20.23 13.31
C GLY A 160 -12.44 -19.50 14.02
N GLU A 161 -12.18 -18.59 14.96
CA GLU A 161 -13.18 -17.78 15.64
C GLU A 161 -13.25 -16.35 15.07
N PHE A 162 -14.47 -15.85 14.89
CA PHE A 162 -14.71 -14.47 14.44
C PHE A 162 -14.70 -13.52 15.65
N ILE A 163 -13.78 -12.56 15.63
CA ILE A 163 -13.63 -11.55 16.69
C ILE A 163 -14.15 -10.20 16.18
N ILE A 164 -15.17 -9.67 16.86
CA ILE A 164 -15.72 -8.34 16.52
C ILE A 164 -14.87 -7.25 17.18
N ASN A 165 -14.49 -6.26 16.39
CA ASN A 165 -13.63 -5.15 16.81
C ASN A 165 -12.36 -5.64 17.56
N PRO A 166 -11.47 -6.42 16.90
CA PRO A 166 -10.31 -7.01 17.56
C PRO A 166 -9.39 -5.95 18.17
N THR A 167 -8.79 -6.27 19.31
CA THR A 167 -7.76 -5.42 19.97
C THR A 167 -6.52 -5.26 19.09
N ALA A 168 -5.61 -4.36 19.44
CA ALA A 168 -4.35 -4.16 18.72
C ALA A 168 -3.56 -5.47 18.58
N GLU A 169 -3.42 -6.25 19.66
CA GLU A 169 -2.72 -7.53 19.61
C GLU A 169 -3.49 -8.60 18.81
N GLN A 170 -4.81 -8.64 18.91
CA GLN A 170 -5.62 -9.57 18.13
C GLN A 170 -5.56 -9.25 16.62
N ARG A 171 -5.46 -7.98 16.23
CA ARG A 171 -5.28 -7.59 14.81
C ARG A 171 -4.00 -8.15 14.20
N LYS A 172 -2.92 -8.21 14.96
CA LYS A 172 -1.64 -8.81 14.51
C LYS A 172 -1.73 -10.31 14.23
N LEU A 173 -2.59 -11.01 14.97
CA LEU A 173 -2.78 -12.46 14.85
C LEU A 173 -3.86 -12.84 13.84
N SER A 174 -4.70 -11.89 13.43
CA SER A 174 -5.87 -12.14 12.61
C SER A 174 -5.53 -12.47 11.15
N GLN A 175 -6.21 -13.48 10.61
CA GLN A 175 -6.09 -13.86 9.20
C GLN A 175 -6.89 -12.95 8.26
N MET A 176 -7.77 -12.10 8.79
CA MET A 176 -8.53 -11.13 8.00
C MET A 176 -8.81 -9.86 8.81
N ALA A 177 -9.02 -8.77 8.09
CA ALA A 177 -9.57 -7.53 8.62
C ALA A 177 -10.71 -7.12 7.70
N VAL A 178 -11.96 -7.33 8.14
CA VAL A 178 -13.17 -7.04 7.36
C VAL A 178 -13.96 -5.96 8.06
N THR A 179 -14.16 -4.83 7.41
CA THR A 179 -15.11 -3.81 7.88
C THR A 179 -16.46 -4.03 7.21
N VAL A 180 -17.50 -4.21 8.02
CA VAL A 180 -18.86 -4.43 7.58
C VAL A 180 -19.74 -3.30 8.11
N ALA A 181 -20.37 -2.53 7.21
CA ALA A 181 -21.42 -1.61 7.59
C ALA A 181 -22.78 -2.14 7.15
N SER A 182 -23.81 -1.92 7.98
CA SER A 182 -25.16 -2.43 7.76
C SER A 182 -26.21 -1.37 8.01
N THR A 183 -27.33 -1.49 7.31
CA THR A 183 -28.64 -0.96 7.72
C THR A 183 -29.34 -1.98 8.62
N ASP A 184 -30.56 -1.72 9.03
CA ASP A 184 -31.37 -2.65 9.87
C ASP A 184 -31.68 -4.00 9.19
N GLU A 185 -31.69 -4.05 7.85
CA GLU A 185 -32.07 -5.26 7.12
C GLU A 185 -30.95 -5.79 6.21
N ARG A 186 -29.95 -4.96 5.83
CA ARG A 186 -29.05 -5.24 4.73
C ARG A 186 -27.61 -4.86 5.03
N ILE A 187 -26.69 -5.46 4.28
CA ILE A 187 -25.27 -5.15 4.33
C ILE A 187 -25.00 -4.01 3.35
N ALA A 188 -24.60 -2.85 3.87
CA ALA A 188 -24.44 -1.61 3.11
C ALA A 188 -23.01 -1.37 2.60
N MET A 189 -21.99 -1.93 3.25
CA MET A 189 -20.60 -1.81 2.81
C MET A 189 -19.78 -2.98 3.34
N ILE A 190 -18.86 -3.46 2.47
CA ILE A 190 -17.83 -4.44 2.82
C ILE A 190 -16.50 -3.92 2.31
N GLU A 191 -15.51 -3.90 3.18
CA GLU A 191 -14.11 -3.65 2.82
C GLU A 191 -13.23 -4.63 3.58
N ALA A 192 -12.41 -5.42 2.87
CA ALA A 192 -11.63 -6.49 3.48
C ALA A 192 -10.20 -6.54 2.96
N GLY A 193 -9.28 -6.90 3.86
CA GLY A 193 -7.98 -7.49 3.57
C GLY A 193 -7.89 -8.84 4.26
N ALA A 194 -7.30 -9.86 3.62
CA ALA A 194 -7.26 -11.20 4.16
C ALA A 194 -6.04 -12.01 3.67
N ASN A 195 -5.59 -12.95 4.48
CA ASN A 195 -4.50 -13.85 4.19
C ASN A 195 -5.01 -15.14 3.51
N GLU A 196 -5.52 -15.01 2.27
CA GLU A 196 -6.07 -16.13 1.48
C GLU A 196 -7.21 -16.88 2.21
N VAL A 197 -8.13 -16.12 2.79
CA VAL A 197 -9.29 -16.67 3.52
C VAL A 197 -10.31 -17.25 2.54
N SER A 198 -10.97 -18.35 2.92
CA SER A 198 -11.98 -19.00 2.08
C SER A 198 -13.20 -18.09 1.85
N ASP A 199 -13.91 -18.29 0.74
CA ASP A 199 -15.17 -17.58 0.44
C ASP A 199 -16.20 -17.79 1.55
N GLU A 200 -16.24 -19.01 2.16
CA GLU A 200 -17.15 -19.37 3.24
C GLU A 200 -16.81 -18.63 4.55
N ASP A 201 -15.55 -18.64 4.98
CA ASP A 201 -15.12 -17.92 6.18
C ASP A 201 -15.30 -16.40 6.04
N MET A 202 -15.01 -15.87 4.85
CA MET A 202 -15.23 -14.47 4.54
C MET A 202 -16.72 -14.12 4.66
N PHE A 203 -17.59 -14.94 4.06
CA PHE A 203 -19.05 -14.75 4.16
C PHE A 203 -19.54 -14.84 5.62
N ASN A 204 -19.11 -15.84 6.37
CA ASN A 204 -19.50 -16.02 7.77
C ASN A 204 -19.02 -14.87 8.65
N GLY A 205 -17.81 -14.35 8.42
CA GLY A 205 -17.30 -13.15 9.09
C GLY A 205 -18.15 -11.91 8.80
N ILE A 206 -18.55 -11.71 7.55
CA ILE A 206 -19.46 -10.62 7.16
C ILE A 206 -20.81 -10.74 7.90
N MET A 207 -21.37 -11.95 7.98
CA MET A 207 -22.63 -12.20 8.67
C MET A 207 -22.52 -11.99 10.19
N ALA A 208 -21.40 -12.37 10.81
CA ALA A 208 -21.13 -12.09 12.22
C ALA A 208 -21.07 -10.58 12.49
N GLY A 209 -20.39 -9.81 11.60
CA GLY A 209 -20.38 -8.36 11.67
C GLY A 209 -21.77 -7.73 11.50
N HIS A 210 -22.55 -8.22 10.54
CA HIS A 210 -23.92 -7.76 10.32
C HIS A 210 -24.81 -7.96 11.56
N ALA A 211 -24.70 -9.11 12.22
CA ALA A 211 -25.45 -9.41 13.43
C ALA A 211 -25.11 -8.47 14.60
N GLU A 212 -23.85 -8.10 14.77
CA GLU A 212 -23.44 -7.14 15.82
C GLU A 212 -23.94 -5.72 15.49
N ASN A 213 -23.88 -5.33 14.21
CA ASN A 213 -24.39 -4.02 13.77
C ASN A 213 -25.87 -3.80 14.14
N GLN A 214 -26.70 -4.84 14.13
CA GLN A 214 -28.12 -4.72 14.48
C GLN A 214 -28.34 -4.18 15.90
N LYS A 215 -27.49 -4.56 16.86
CA LYS A 215 -27.59 -4.08 18.25
C LYS A 215 -27.35 -2.57 18.34
N ILE A 216 -26.34 -2.09 17.62
CA ILE A 216 -25.98 -0.66 17.61
C ILE A 216 -26.99 0.17 16.81
N ILE A 217 -27.51 -0.37 15.71
CA ILE A 217 -28.58 0.27 14.94
C ILE A 217 -29.82 0.51 15.82
N GLU A 218 -30.24 -0.49 16.61
CA GLU A 218 -31.39 -0.29 17.51
C GLU A 218 -31.10 0.70 18.63
N PHE A 219 -29.87 0.73 19.14
CA PHE A 219 -29.43 1.78 20.08
C PHE A 219 -29.52 3.18 19.46
N ILE A 220 -29.04 3.37 18.21
CA ILE A 220 -29.10 4.65 17.50
C ILE A 220 -30.56 5.04 17.21
N LYS A 221 -31.43 4.10 16.82
CA LYS A 221 -32.88 4.34 16.68
C LYS A 221 -33.51 4.81 17.99
N GLY A 222 -33.05 4.28 19.14
CA GLY A 222 -33.44 4.76 20.47
C GLY A 222 -33.09 6.24 20.68
N ILE A 223 -31.88 6.64 20.38
CA ILE A 223 -31.42 8.03 20.45
C ILE A 223 -32.23 8.92 19.50
N GLN A 224 -32.44 8.48 18.25
CA GLN A 224 -33.22 9.22 17.26
C GLN A 224 -34.66 9.45 17.71
N ARG A 225 -35.30 8.46 18.33
CA ARG A 225 -36.66 8.60 18.87
C ARG A 225 -36.76 9.63 20.00
N GLU A 226 -35.71 9.78 20.81
CA GLU A 226 -35.69 10.69 21.95
C GLU A 226 -35.37 12.15 21.56
N ILE A 227 -34.39 12.35 20.70
CA ILE A 227 -33.82 13.70 20.41
C ILE A 227 -33.74 14.03 18.92
N GLY A 228 -34.20 13.15 18.03
CA GLY A 228 -34.16 13.39 16.58
C GLY A 228 -34.99 14.61 16.19
N LYS A 229 -34.47 15.42 15.27
CA LYS A 229 -35.15 16.58 14.70
C LYS A 229 -35.98 16.16 13.48
N GLU A 230 -37.04 16.92 13.21
CA GLU A 230 -37.79 16.82 11.96
C GLU A 230 -36.89 17.16 10.77
N LYS A 231 -36.96 16.36 9.70
CA LYS A 231 -36.13 16.55 8.51
C LYS A 231 -36.61 17.73 7.67
N PHE A 232 -35.69 18.61 7.26
CA PHE A 232 -36.06 19.77 6.43
C PHE A 232 -36.49 19.35 5.02
N SER A 233 -37.34 20.15 4.40
CA SER A 233 -37.71 20.02 2.99
C SER A 233 -36.67 20.69 2.11
N TYR A 234 -36.38 20.10 0.94
CA TYR A 234 -35.39 20.59 -0.02
C TYR A 234 -36.02 20.69 -1.43
N PRO A 235 -35.47 21.54 -2.32
CA PRO A 235 -35.89 21.55 -3.73
C PRO A 235 -35.51 20.25 -4.42
N SER A 236 -36.49 19.52 -4.93
CA SER A 236 -36.26 18.30 -5.71
C SER A 236 -35.71 18.64 -7.10
N ASN A 237 -34.64 17.95 -7.51
CA ASN A 237 -34.09 18.10 -8.87
C ASN A 237 -34.65 17.03 -9.85
N LYS A 238 -35.67 16.25 -9.47
CA LYS A 238 -36.30 15.29 -10.36
C LYS A 238 -36.99 16.05 -11.52
N PRO A 239 -36.86 15.53 -12.73
CA PRO A 239 -37.70 15.97 -13.84
C PRO A 239 -39.18 15.66 -13.54
N ASP A 240 -40.07 16.44 -14.15
CA ASP A 240 -41.50 16.12 -14.10
C ASP A 240 -41.72 14.74 -14.75
N PRO A 241 -42.57 13.88 -14.16
CA PRO A 241 -42.85 12.56 -14.71
C PRO A 241 -43.42 12.61 -16.15
N GLU A 242 -44.29 13.56 -16.47
CA GLU A 242 -44.85 13.72 -17.85
C GLU A 242 -43.74 14.08 -18.85
N MET A 243 -42.90 15.04 -18.45
CA MET A 243 -41.72 15.43 -19.24
C MET A 243 -40.78 14.24 -19.49
N PHE A 244 -40.51 13.42 -18.48
CA PHE A 244 -39.68 12.24 -18.65
C PHE A 244 -40.31 11.22 -19.60
N GLU A 245 -41.60 10.95 -19.47
CA GLU A 245 -42.31 10.00 -20.35
C GLU A 245 -42.31 10.46 -21.80
N GLU A 246 -42.58 11.73 -22.06
CA GLU A 246 -42.57 12.31 -23.41
C GLU A 246 -41.19 12.22 -24.06
N ILE A 247 -40.14 12.62 -23.35
CA ILE A 247 -38.75 12.56 -23.86
C ILE A 247 -38.30 11.11 -24.05
N ARG A 248 -38.59 10.23 -23.10
CA ARG A 248 -38.29 8.81 -23.24
C ARG A 248 -38.94 8.20 -24.47
N ASP A 249 -40.25 8.39 -24.64
CA ASP A 249 -40.99 7.78 -25.72
C ASP A 249 -40.55 8.33 -27.11
N PHE A 250 -40.12 9.60 -27.16
CA PHE A 250 -39.56 10.20 -28.34
C PHE A 250 -38.17 9.66 -28.71
N ALA A 251 -37.31 9.41 -27.72
CA ALA A 251 -35.88 9.13 -27.93
C ALA A 251 -35.50 7.63 -27.77
N ILE A 252 -36.35 6.79 -27.21
CA ILE A 252 -35.98 5.46 -26.73
C ILE A 252 -35.38 4.55 -27.82
N ASP A 253 -35.92 4.60 -29.05
CA ASP A 253 -35.43 3.74 -30.13
C ASP A 253 -34.07 4.23 -30.68
N ASP A 254 -33.86 5.53 -30.75
CA ASP A 254 -32.58 6.13 -31.14
C ASP A 254 -31.50 5.86 -30.05
N VAL A 255 -31.89 5.95 -28.77
CA VAL A 255 -31.03 5.62 -27.65
C VAL A 255 -30.64 4.14 -27.67
N LYS A 256 -31.58 3.21 -27.89
CA LYS A 256 -31.27 1.78 -28.04
C LYS A 256 -30.28 1.54 -29.18
N ALA A 257 -30.47 2.15 -30.34
CA ALA A 257 -29.57 2.01 -31.48
C ALA A 257 -28.17 2.58 -31.20
N ALA A 258 -28.08 3.69 -30.45
CA ALA A 258 -26.82 4.31 -30.09
C ALA A 258 -26.04 3.49 -29.03
N LEU A 259 -26.75 2.88 -28.08
CA LEU A 259 -26.13 2.11 -26.98
C LEU A 259 -25.69 0.70 -27.38
N ASP A 260 -26.21 0.14 -28.50
CA ASP A 260 -25.90 -1.23 -28.93
C ASP A 260 -24.52 -1.30 -29.60
N THR A 261 -23.46 -1.24 -28.82
CA THR A 261 -22.08 -1.32 -29.29
C THR A 261 -21.13 -1.62 -28.09
N ASP A 262 -20.06 -2.35 -28.35
CA ASP A 262 -18.98 -2.63 -27.41
C ASP A 262 -17.96 -1.48 -27.29
N ASP A 263 -17.93 -0.56 -28.24
CA ASP A 263 -17.01 0.57 -28.29
C ASP A 263 -17.60 1.83 -27.66
N LYS A 264 -16.95 2.31 -26.61
CA LYS A 264 -17.33 3.53 -25.89
C LYS A 264 -17.32 4.77 -26.81
N THR A 265 -16.32 4.90 -27.66
CA THR A 265 -16.18 6.08 -28.55
C THR A 265 -17.29 6.12 -29.58
N VAL A 266 -17.57 4.97 -30.19
CA VAL A 266 -18.68 4.82 -31.18
C VAL A 266 -20.03 5.13 -30.54
N ARG A 267 -20.24 4.65 -29.31
CA ARG A 267 -21.46 4.94 -28.54
C ARG A 267 -21.63 6.43 -28.28
N ASP A 268 -20.57 7.08 -27.76
CA ASP A 268 -20.60 8.50 -27.40
C ASP A 268 -20.81 9.37 -28.66
N GLU A 269 -20.26 8.97 -29.82
CA GLU A 269 -20.53 9.62 -31.11
C GLU A 269 -21.97 9.44 -31.61
N ARG A 270 -22.56 8.25 -31.44
CA ARG A 270 -23.94 7.96 -31.82
C ARG A 270 -24.96 8.68 -30.93
N LEU A 271 -24.66 8.91 -29.67
CA LEU A 271 -25.54 9.62 -28.74
C LEU A 271 -25.63 11.12 -29.03
N LYS A 272 -24.58 11.76 -29.54
CA LYS A 272 -24.58 13.21 -29.83
C LYS A 272 -25.77 13.66 -30.69
N PRO A 273 -25.99 13.10 -31.88
CA PRO A 273 -27.13 13.51 -32.70
C PRO A 273 -28.49 13.19 -32.07
N VAL A 274 -28.57 12.19 -31.18
CA VAL A 274 -29.80 11.91 -30.42
C VAL A 274 -30.11 13.04 -29.43
N TYR A 275 -29.09 13.52 -28.68
CA TYR A 275 -29.23 14.68 -27.83
C TYR A 275 -29.62 15.94 -28.58
N GLU A 276 -28.95 16.23 -29.71
CA GLU A 276 -29.26 17.36 -30.57
C GLU A 276 -30.73 17.32 -31.05
N LYS A 277 -31.20 16.17 -31.54
CA LYS A 277 -32.59 15.95 -31.97
C LYS A 277 -33.61 16.19 -30.85
N VAL A 278 -33.27 15.74 -29.62
CA VAL A 278 -34.14 15.92 -28.45
C VAL A 278 -34.20 17.39 -28.06
N HIS A 279 -33.07 18.09 -28.01
CA HIS A 279 -33.04 19.54 -27.72
C HIS A 279 -33.76 20.37 -28.80
N GLU A 280 -33.55 20.08 -30.08
CA GLU A 280 -34.28 20.75 -31.18
C GLU A 280 -35.81 20.65 -31.01
N HIS A 281 -36.31 19.53 -30.47
CA HIS A 281 -37.74 19.33 -30.28
C HIS A 281 -38.27 19.88 -28.97
N PHE A 282 -37.54 19.69 -27.85
CA PHE A 282 -38.06 19.93 -26.49
C PHE A 282 -37.65 21.28 -25.88
N ASP A 283 -36.62 21.97 -26.36
CA ASP A 283 -36.23 23.28 -25.84
C ASP A 283 -37.32 24.36 -26.02
N GLU A 284 -38.14 24.25 -27.07
CA GLU A 284 -39.27 25.13 -27.28
C GLU A 284 -40.48 24.77 -26.38
N ILE A 285 -40.65 23.48 -26.07
CA ILE A 285 -41.76 22.97 -25.23
C ILE A 285 -41.46 23.25 -23.73
N TYR A 286 -40.20 23.09 -23.34
CA TYR A 286 -39.73 23.26 -21.96
C TYR A 286 -38.65 24.34 -21.88
N PRO A 287 -39.00 25.64 -22.09
CA PRO A 287 -38.02 26.72 -22.06
C PRO A 287 -37.32 26.81 -20.72
N ASP A 288 -36.04 27.12 -20.72
CA ASP A 288 -35.16 27.26 -19.55
C ASP A 288 -34.96 25.97 -18.74
N GLN A 289 -35.30 24.79 -19.31
CA GLN A 289 -35.15 23.48 -18.62
C GLN A 289 -34.15 22.54 -19.31
N ALA A 290 -33.19 23.05 -20.06
CA ALA A 290 -32.20 22.23 -20.78
C ALA A 290 -31.51 21.18 -19.89
N ALA A 291 -31.10 21.55 -18.67
CA ALA A 291 -30.52 20.62 -17.72
C ALA A 291 -31.46 19.47 -17.27
N LYS A 292 -32.78 19.71 -17.28
CA LYS A 292 -33.77 18.65 -17.00
C LYS A 292 -34.00 17.75 -18.19
N ILE A 293 -33.92 18.30 -19.42
CA ILE A 293 -33.93 17.51 -20.63
C ILE A 293 -32.74 16.55 -20.66
N ASP A 294 -31.53 17.04 -20.34
CA ASP A 294 -30.34 16.21 -20.22
C ASP A 294 -30.51 15.10 -19.15
N GLU A 295 -31.09 15.41 -18.00
CA GLU A 295 -31.40 14.43 -16.96
C GLU A 295 -32.41 13.38 -17.45
N CYS A 296 -33.46 13.79 -18.22
CA CYS A 296 -34.38 12.83 -18.82
C CYS A 296 -33.67 11.90 -19.83
N MET A 297 -32.74 12.42 -20.61
CA MET A 297 -31.94 11.63 -21.54
C MET A 297 -31.02 10.63 -20.80
N TYR A 298 -30.38 11.06 -19.70
CA TYR A 298 -29.63 10.19 -18.82
C TYR A 298 -30.50 9.07 -18.21
N LEU A 299 -31.68 9.41 -17.71
CA LEU A 299 -32.66 8.45 -17.19
C LEU A 299 -33.18 7.49 -18.25
N THR A 300 -33.34 7.95 -19.50
CA THR A 300 -33.75 7.11 -20.67
C THR A 300 -32.66 6.08 -20.99
N GLN A 301 -31.39 6.48 -21.02
CA GLN A 301 -30.29 5.55 -21.21
C GLN A 301 -30.23 4.52 -20.07
N LYS A 302 -30.37 4.97 -18.82
CA LYS A 302 -30.44 4.10 -17.65
C LYS A 302 -31.59 3.12 -17.75
N PHE A 303 -32.78 3.57 -18.17
CA PHE A 303 -33.93 2.74 -18.36
C PHE A 303 -33.67 1.63 -19.39
N VAL A 304 -33.10 1.99 -20.55
CA VAL A 304 -32.80 1.03 -21.63
C VAL A 304 -31.83 -0.04 -21.16
N VAL A 305 -30.69 0.37 -20.57
CA VAL A 305 -29.67 -0.59 -20.09
C VAL A 305 -30.24 -1.53 -19.03
N ARG A 306 -31.01 -1.00 -18.06
CA ARG A 306 -31.59 -1.81 -17.01
C ARG A 306 -32.65 -2.79 -17.53
N ARG A 307 -33.46 -2.41 -18.54
CA ARG A 307 -34.40 -3.31 -19.20
C ARG A 307 -33.70 -4.41 -19.98
N TRP A 308 -32.64 -4.07 -20.74
CA TRP A 308 -31.85 -5.08 -21.44
C TRP A 308 -31.27 -6.13 -20.46
N LEU A 309 -30.73 -5.67 -19.34
CA LEU A 309 -30.15 -6.58 -18.36
C LEU A 309 -31.20 -7.44 -17.64
N LEU A 310 -32.31 -6.85 -17.13
CA LEU A 310 -33.30 -7.55 -16.32
C LEU A 310 -34.29 -8.39 -17.13
N ASP A 311 -34.71 -7.91 -18.31
CA ASP A 311 -35.80 -8.52 -19.08
C ASP A 311 -35.26 -9.38 -20.22
N GLU A 312 -34.20 -8.93 -20.91
CA GLU A 312 -33.65 -9.58 -22.10
C GLU A 312 -32.39 -10.39 -21.81
N GLN A 313 -31.80 -10.26 -20.61
CA GLN A 313 -30.48 -10.82 -20.27
C GLN A 313 -29.39 -10.45 -21.29
N LYS A 314 -29.51 -9.25 -21.87
CA LYS A 314 -28.61 -8.69 -22.86
C LYS A 314 -27.70 -7.65 -22.21
N ARG A 315 -26.40 -7.81 -22.34
CA ARG A 315 -25.42 -6.78 -21.98
C ARG A 315 -25.19 -5.81 -23.15
N VAL A 316 -24.76 -4.59 -22.83
CA VAL A 316 -24.53 -3.52 -23.84
C VAL A 316 -23.52 -3.90 -24.91
N ASP A 317 -22.55 -4.76 -24.58
CA ASP A 317 -21.51 -5.26 -25.48
C ASP A 317 -21.81 -6.67 -26.04
N GLY A 318 -23.01 -7.18 -25.82
CA GLY A 318 -23.46 -8.48 -26.31
C GLY A 318 -22.98 -9.71 -25.55
N ARG A 319 -22.15 -9.53 -24.50
CA ARG A 319 -21.69 -10.66 -23.66
C ARG A 319 -22.83 -11.31 -22.85
N GLY A 320 -22.63 -12.56 -22.50
CA GLY A 320 -23.42 -13.24 -21.45
C GLY A 320 -23.10 -12.70 -20.04
N MET A 321 -23.96 -13.00 -19.05
CA MET A 321 -23.84 -12.46 -17.69
C MET A 321 -22.56 -12.91 -16.96
N ASP A 322 -22.03 -14.08 -17.27
CA ASP A 322 -20.80 -14.63 -16.67
C ASP A 322 -19.58 -14.51 -17.60
N GLU A 323 -19.72 -13.84 -18.73
CA GLU A 323 -18.68 -13.71 -19.73
C GLU A 323 -17.78 -12.52 -19.42
N ILE A 324 -16.45 -12.76 -19.49
CA ILE A 324 -15.41 -11.76 -19.26
C ILE A 324 -15.02 -11.15 -20.62
N ARG A 325 -14.72 -9.84 -20.65
CA ARG A 325 -14.17 -9.17 -21.83
C ARG A 325 -12.88 -9.85 -22.32
N PRO A 326 -12.49 -9.69 -23.58
CA PRO A 326 -11.20 -10.17 -24.08
C PRO A 326 -10.05 -9.71 -23.18
N LEU A 327 -9.17 -10.66 -22.81
CA LEU A 327 -8.08 -10.43 -21.88
C LEU A 327 -6.72 -10.61 -22.56
N ALA A 328 -5.74 -9.79 -22.16
CA ALA A 328 -4.35 -9.95 -22.52
C ALA A 328 -3.44 -9.55 -21.35
N ALA A 329 -2.30 -10.24 -21.25
CA ALA A 329 -1.26 -9.95 -20.27
C ALA A 329 0.11 -9.91 -20.96
N GLU A 330 0.97 -8.98 -20.51
CA GLU A 330 2.33 -8.84 -21.05
C GLU A 330 3.28 -8.47 -19.90
N VAL A 331 4.55 -8.90 -20.01
CA VAL A 331 5.61 -8.58 -19.04
C VAL A 331 6.87 -8.10 -19.75
N GLY A 332 7.74 -7.38 -19.04
CA GLY A 332 9.04 -6.97 -19.59
C GLY A 332 8.97 -5.87 -20.66
N LEU A 333 7.93 -5.02 -20.63
CA LEU A 333 7.70 -3.99 -21.65
C LEU A 333 8.73 -2.86 -21.61
N LEU A 334 9.24 -2.52 -20.43
CA LEU A 334 10.11 -1.37 -20.21
C LEU A 334 11.54 -1.83 -19.92
N PRO A 335 12.55 -1.47 -20.74
CA PRO A 335 13.87 -2.12 -20.69
C PRO A 335 14.75 -1.71 -19.49
N ARG A 336 14.47 -0.59 -18.83
CA ARG A 336 15.33 -0.05 -17.75
C ARG A 336 14.72 -0.11 -16.36
N VAL A 337 13.47 -0.53 -16.24
CA VAL A 337 12.80 -0.71 -14.95
C VAL A 337 13.19 -2.04 -14.31
N HIS A 338 12.79 -2.25 -13.07
CA HIS A 338 13.12 -3.49 -12.36
C HIS A 338 12.16 -4.63 -12.72
N GLY A 339 10.91 -4.31 -13.06
CA GLY A 339 9.90 -5.20 -13.62
C GLY A 339 8.71 -4.40 -14.14
N SER A 340 7.98 -4.95 -15.11
CA SER A 340 6.77 -4.32 -15.66
C SER A 340 5.76 -5.36 -16.10
N GLY A 341 4.48 -5.08 -15.83
CA GLY A 341 3.37 -5.91 -16.25
C GLY A 341 2.24 -5.06 -16.80
N MET A 342 1.72 -5.43 -17.95
CA MET A 342 0.53 -4.81 -18.52
C MET A 342 -0.62 -5.81 -18.54
N PHE A 343 -1.78 -5.35 -18.07
CA PHE A 343 -3.00 -6.12 -18.12
C PHE A 343 -4.07 -5.36 -18.89
N THR A 344 -4.63 -6.02 -19.90
CA THR A 344 -5.67 -5.46 -20.77
C THR A 344 -6.96 -6.27 -20.62
N ARG A 345 -8.08 -5.58 -20.50
CA ARG A 345 -9.42 -6.14 -20.39
C ARG A 345 -10.39 -5.32 -21.25
N GLY A 346 -10.67 -5.79 -22.46
CA GLY A 346 -11.38 -4.99 -23.47
C GLY A 346 -10.67 -3.64 -23.66
N GLN A 347 -11.39 -2.55 -23.51
CA GLN A 347 -10.84 -1.20 -23.60
C GLN A 347 -10.17 -0.70 -22.31
N THR A 348 -10.09 -1.50 -21.25
CA THR A 348 -9.37 -1.14 -20.01
C THR A 348 -7.95 -1.68 -20.07
N GLN A 349 -6.94 -0.81 -19.88
CA GLN A 349 -5.53 -1.16 -19.93
C GLN A 349 -4.77 -0.50 -18.80
N VAL A 350 -3.99 -1.30 -18.04
CA VAL A 350 -3.18 -0.84 -16.93
C VAL A 350 -1.76 -1.37 -17.07
N LEU A 351 -0.78 -0.47 -17.05
CA LEU A 351 0.65 -0.78 -16.99
C LEU A 351 1.14 -0.58 -15.56
N THR A 352 1.65 -1.61 -14.93
CA THR A 352 2.29 -1.51 -13.61
C THR A 352 3.78 -1.67 -13.72
N VAL A 353 4.52 -0.83 -13.00
CA VAL A 353 5.98 -0.82 -12.95
C VAL A 353 6.45 -1.09 -11.53
N ALA A 354 7.36 -2.04 -11.38
CA ALA A 354 7.99 -2.38 -10.11
C ALA A 354 9.37 -1.72 -9.99
N THR A 355 9.64 -1.15 -8.82
CA THR A 355 10.94 -0.62 -8.41
C THR A 355 11.32 -1.23 -7.07
N LEU A 356 12.53 -1.77 -6.99
CA LEU A 356 13.12 -2.34 -5.78
C LEU A 356 14.13 -1.35 -5.21
N GLY A 357 14.06 -1.11 -3.93
CA GLY A 357 14.96 -0.22 -3.19
C GLY A 357 15.52 -0.88 -1.93
N SER A 358 16.37 -0.15 -1.21
CA SER A 358 16.88 -0.54 0.10
C SER A 358 15.85 -0.27 1.21
N THR A 359 16.10 -0.73 2.42
CA THR A 359 15.27 -0.46 3.60
C THR A 359 15.17 1.04 3.92
N ARG A 360 16.15 1.87 3.50
CA ARG A 360 16.09 3.34 3.61
C ARG A 360 15.00 3.99 2.77
N ASP A 361 14.56 3.30 1.72
CA ASP A 361 13.51 3.78 0.81
C ASP A 361 12.10 3.48 1.34
N ASN A 362 11.97 2.88 2.54
CA ASN A 362 10.68 2.66 3.18
C ASN A 362 9.91 3.97 3.32
N GLN A 363 8.61 3.90 3.08
CA GLN A 363 7.74 5.04 3.31
C GLN A 363 7.58 5.28 4.82
N LEU A 364 7.96 6.46 5.30
CA LEU A 364 7.70 6.87 6.68
C LEU A 364 6.24 7.25 6.84
N LEU A 365 5.63 6.80 7.92
CA LEU A 365 4.24 7.08 8.29
C LEU A 365 4.23 8.02 9.50
N ASP A 366 3.62 9.19 9.35
CA ASP A 366 3.46 10.20 10.41
C ASP A 366 1.96 10.37 10.70
N GLY A 367 1.35 9.33 11.25
CA GLY A 367 -0.07 9.23 11.56
C GLY A 367 -0.35 8.96 13.04
N ILE A 368 -1.60 8.62 13.32
CA ILE A 368 -2.09 8.26 14.66
C ILE A 368 -1.91 6.78 15.00
N ASP A 369 -1.40 5.98 14.06
CA ASP A 369 -1.12 4.56 14.27
C ASP A 369 0.25 4.31 14.88
N ASP A 370 0.46 3.07 15.35
CA ASP A 370 1.75 2.62 15.87
C ASP A 370 2.77 2.29 14.76
N GLU A 371 2.31 2.06 13.53
CA GLU A 371 3.18 1.80 12.39
C GLU A 371 3.91 3.08 11.98
N GLU A 372 5.24 3.05 12.00
CA GLU A 372 6.10 4.18 11.65
C GLU A 372 6.61 4.13 10.22
N SER A 373 6.58 2.96 9.57
CA SER A 373 7.02 2.80 8.18
C SER A 373 6.38 1.59 7.49
N LYS A 374 6.36 1.62 6.16
CA LYS A 374 6.00 0.46 5.35
C LYS A 374 6.98 0.27 4.19
N ARG A 375 7.32 -1.00 3.88
CA ARG A 375 8.25 -1.37 2.82
C ARG A 375 7.57 -1.72 1.50
N TYR A 376 6.29 -2.08 1.50
CA TYR A 376 5.51 -2.32 0.30
C TYR A 376 4.58 -1.14 0.03
N ILE A 377 4.75 -0.50 -1.12
CA ILE A 377 4.10 0.76 -1.49
C ILE A 377 3.45 0.57 -2.86
N HIS A 378 2.17 0.90 -2.98
CA HIS A 378 1.46 0.85 -4.26
C HIS A 378 0.80 2.19 -4.59
N HIS A 379 1.21 2.82 -5.69
CA HIS A 379 0.61 4.02 -6.24
C HIS A 379 -0.20 3.73 -7.50
N TYR A 380 -1.25 4.49 -7.71
CA TYR A 380 -2.17 4.34 -8.82
C TYR A 380 -2.45 5.71 -9.43
N ASN A 381 -2.25 5.83 -10.73
CA ASN A 381 -2.47 7.06 -11.49
C ASN A 381 -3.57 6.86 -12.53
N PHE A 382 -4.50 7.82 -12.59
CA PHE A 382 -5.63 7.84 -13.51
C PHE A 382 -5.65 9.14 -14.30
N PRO A 383 -4.81 9.29 -15.34
CA PRO A 383 -4.73 10.48 -16.14
C PRO A 383 -5.98 10.68 -16.99
N SER A 384 -6.33 11.92 -17.30
CA SER A 384 -7.57 12.29 -18.02
C SER A 384 -7.67 11.66 -19.40
N TYR A 385 -6.55 11.46 -20.09
CA TYR A 385 -6.53 10.81 -21.41
C TYR A 385 -7.03 9.35 -21.35
N SER A 386 -6.96 8.68 -20.19
CA SER A 386 -7.43 7.28 -20.05
C SER A 386 -8.95 7.13 -20.30
N VAL A 387 -9.69 8.19 -20.16
CA VAL A 387 -11.14 8.25 -20.47
C VAL A 387 -11.48 9.18 -21.63
N GLY A 388 -10.46 9.69 -22.35
CA GLY A 388 -10.64 10.60 -23.48
C GLY A 388 -10.95 12.04 -23.09
N GLU A 389 -10.69 12.44 -21.85
CA GLU A 389 -10.94 13.81 -21.36
C GLU A 389 -9.68 14.67 -21.40
N THR A 390 -9.90 15.99 -21.52
CA THR A 390 -8.84 17.01 -21.45
C THR A 390 -8.94 17.77 -20.15
N LYS A 391 -8.08 17.38 -19.18
CA LYS A 391 -8.00 18.06 -17.87
C LYS A 391 -6.53 18.30 -17.51
N PRO A 392 -6.21 19.42 -16.80
CA PRO A 392 -4.85 19.61 -16.26
C PRO A 392 -4.46 18.46 -15.36
N SER A 393 -3.20 17.99 -15.48
CA SER A 393 -2.64 17.01 -14.54
C SER A 393 -2.49 17.66 -13.16
N ARG A 394 -3.16 17.07 -12.19
CA ARG A 394 -3.07 17.43 -10.76
C ARG A 394 -2.60 16.20 -10.00
N GLY A 395 -2.21 16.35 -8.74
CA GLY A 395 -1.88 15.21 -7.90
C GLY A 395 -3.07 14.24 -7.74
N PRO A 396 -2.83 13.02 -7.20
CA PRO A 396 -3.85 11.99 -7.07
C PRO A 396 -5.04 12.48 -6.23
N GLY A 397 -6.25 12.18 -6.71
CA GLY A 397 -7.49 12.43 -5.98
C GLY A 397 -7.83 11.31 -5.01
N ARG A 398 -8.89 11.50 -4.20
CA ARG A 398 -9.37 10.50 -3.22
C ARG A 398 -9.69 9.14 -3.86
N ARG A 399 -10.14 9.12 -5.13
CA ARG A 399 -10.46 7.87 -5.86
C ARG A 399 -9.19 7.09 -6.20
N GLU A 400 -8.15 7.79 -6.66
CA GLU A 400 -6.87 7.19 -7.02
C GLU A 400 -6.16 6.60 -5.80
N VAL A 401 -6.15 7.32 -4.67
CA VAL A 401 -5.65 6.79 -3.38
C VAL A 401 -6.42 5.52 -2.99
N GLY A 402 -7.76 5.52 -3.10
CA GLY A 402 -8.58 4.35 -2.79
C GLY A 402 -8.32 3.14 -3.69
N HIS A 403 -8.10 3.35 -5.01
CA HIS A 403 -7.78 2.27 -5.94
C HIS A 403 -6.38 1.71 -5.71
N GLY A 404 -5.40 2.58 -5.43
CA GLY A 404 -4.03 2.17 -5.06
C GLY A 404 -4.02 1.33 -3.79
N ALA A 405 -4.73 1.76 -2.75
CA ALA A 405 -4.83 1.04 -1.48
C ALA A 405 -5.53 -0.32 -1.61
N LEU A 406 -6.53 -0.45 -2.50
CA LEU A 406 -7.15 -1.75 -2.78
C LEU A 406 -6.16 -2.72 -3.42
N ALA A 407 -5.38 -2.25 -4.41
CA ALA A 407 -4.36 -3.07 -5.06
C ALA A 407 -3.20 -3.41 -4.11
N GLU A 408 -2.78 -2.48 -3.25
CA GLU A 408 -1.80 -2.73 -2.20
C GLU A 408 -2.29 -3.82 -1.25
N ARG A 409 -3.48 -3.67 -0.70
CA ARG A 409 -4.10 -4.62 0.23
C ARG A 409 -4.25 -6.02 -0.37
N ALA A 410 -4.58 -6.10 -1.68
CA ALA A 410 -4.74 -7.37 -2.37
C ALA A 410 -3.45 -8.18 -2.47
N LEU A 411 -2.29 -7.51 -2.49
CA LEU A 411 -0.99 -8.14 -2.71
C LEU A 411 -0.16 -8.30 -1.43
N VAL A 412 -0.42 -7.52 -0.37
CA VAL A 412 0.28 -7.65 0.93
C VAL A 412 0.41 -9.10 1.39
N PRO A 413 -0.64 -9.97 1.33
CA PRO A 413 -0.56 -11.34 1.81
C PRO A 413 0.39 -12.25 1.04
N VAL A 414 0.81 -11.86 -0.15
CA VAL A 414 1.70 -12.65 -1.01
C VAL A 414 3.09 -12.06 -1.14
N ILE A 415 3.34 -10.87 -0.58
CA ILE A 415 4.68 -10.28 -0.51
C ILE A 415 5.55 -11.10 0.45
N PRO A 416 6.76 -11.51 0.04
CA PRO A 416 7.67 -12.27 0.91
C PRO A 416 8.06 -11.46 2.15
N PRO A 417 8.33 -12.10 3.30
CA PRO A 417 8.83 -11.44 4.51
C PRO A 417 10.20 -10.78 4.27
N VAL A 418 10.59 -9.84 5.14
CA VAL A 418 11.83 -9.07 4.97
C VAL A 418 13.08 -9.96 5.07
N GLU A 419 13.01 -11.00 5.85
CA GLU A 419 14.09 -11.99 6.05
C GLU A 419 14.41 -12.77 4.76
N GLU A 420 13.40 -13.01 3.90
CA GLU A 420 13.56 -13.73 2.64
C GLU A 420 13.88 -12.76 1.48
N PHE A 421 13.28 -11.56 1.51
CA PHE A 421 13.43 -10.58 0.45
C PHE A 421 13.52 -9.17 1.03
N PRO A 422 14.72 -8.71 1.45
CA PRO A 422 14.92 -7.49 2.24
C PRO A 422 14.87 -6.20 1.40
N TYR A 423 13.93 -6.09 0.48
CA TYR A 423 13.77 -4.92 -0.38
C TYR A 423 12.54 -4.10 0.02
N THR A 424 12.65 -2.79 -0.10
CA THR A 424 11.50 -1.92 -0.29
C THR A 424 10.97 -2.14 -1.69
N ILE A 425 9.67 -2.38 -1.81
CA ILE A 425 9.00 -2.67 -3.08
C ILE A 425 8.02 -1.53 -3.36
N ARG A 426 8.22 -0.81 -4.46
CA ARG A 426 7.27 0.20 -4.92
C ARG A 426 6.68 -0.19 -6.26
N LEU A 427 5.35 -0.29 -6.31
CA LEU A 427 4.58 -0.44 -7.54
C LEU A 427 3.92 0.87 -7.92
N VAL A 428 3.88 1.14 -9.21
CA VAL A 428 3.10 2.25 -9.78
C VAL A 428 2.26 1.72 -10.92
N SER A 429 0.94 1.80 -10.78
CA SER A 429 -0.02 1.44 -11.82
C SER A 429 -0.45 2.67 -12.59
N GLU A 430 -0.16 2.70 -13.88
CA GLU A 430 -0.58 3.73 -14.82
C GLU A 430 -1.78 3.23 -15.63
N VAL A 431 -2.92 3.88 -15.49
CA VAL A 431 -4.11 3.58 -16.28
C VAL A 431 -3.97 4.23 -17.65
N LEU A 432 -3.76 3.42 -18.69
CA LEU A 432 -3.58 3.90 -20.06
C LEU A 432 -4.91 4.09 -20.77
N SER A 433 -5.90 3.26 -20.46
CA SER A 433 -7.28 3.36 -20.97
C SER A 433 -8.25 2.77 -19.96
N SER A 434 -9.49 3.30 -19.89
CA SER A 434 -10.50 2.87 -18.92
C SER A 434 -11.91 2.80 -19.51
N ASN A 435 -12.50 1.61 -19.42
CA ASN A 435 -13.93 1.36 -19.61
C ASN A 435 -14.46 0.45 -18.47
N GLY A 436 -14.23 0.85 -17.22
CA GLY A 436 -14.63 0.14 -15.99
C GLY A 436 -13.61 -0.87 -15.48
N SER A 437 -13.69 -1.18 -14.18
CA SER A 437 -12.88 -2.17 -13.44
C SER A 437 -11.36 -1.98 -13.49
N THR A 438 -10.89 -0.73 -13.52
CA THR A 438 -9.46 -0.40 -13.62
C THR A 438 -8.63 -0.82 -12.41
N SER A 439 -9.18 -0.74 -11.18
CA SER A 439 -8.48 -1.20 -9.96
C SER A 439 -8.19 -2.69 -10.00
N GLN A 440 -9.08 -3.50 -10.60
CA GLN A 440 -8.87 -4.93 -10.75
C GLN A 440 -7.82 -5.24 -11.84
N GLY A 441 -7.78 -4.44 -12.90
CA GLY A 441 -6.68 -4.46 -13.88
C GLY A 441 -5.33 -4.11 -13.25
N SER A 442 -5.31 -3.14 -12.32
CA SER A 442 -4.13 -2.78 -11.54
C SER A 442 -3.61 -3.95 -10.70
N ILE A 443 -4.47 -4.71 -10.03
CA ILE A 443 -4.08 -5.90 -9.24
C ILE A 443 -3.40 -6.95 -10.13
N CYS A 444 -4.01 -7.27 -11.28
CA CYS A 444 -3.44 -8.24 -12.23
C CYS A 444 -2.09 -7.74 -12.79
N GLY A 445 -2.02 -6.47 -13.23
CA GLY A 445 -0.79 -5.85 -13.72
C GLY A 445 0.32 -5.81 -12.66
N SER A 446 -0.05 -5.60 -11.40
CA SER A 446 0.88 -5.58 -10.27
C SER A 446 1.46 -6.96 -9.96
N THR A 447 0.64 -8.01 -9.99
CA THR A 447 1.12 -9.40 -9.89
C THR A 447 2.14 -9.69 -10.97
N LEU A 448 1.84 -9.36 -12.23
CA LEU A 448 2.73 -9.55 -13.38
C LEU A 448 4.05 -8.77 -13.20
N ALA A 449 3.97 -7.52 -12.75
CA ALA A 449 5.15 -6.68 -12.54
C ALA A 449 6.05 -7.20 -11.41
N LEU A 450 5.48 -7.71 -10.30
CA LEU A 450 6.23 -8.34 -9.22
C LEU A 450 6.95 -9.60 -9.69
N MET A 451 6.26 -10.47 -10.43
CA MET A 451 6.85 -11.70 -10.98
C MET A 451 7.94 -11.38 -12.02
N ASP A 452 7.74 -10.38 -12.88
CA ASP A 452 8.75 -9.92 -13.84
C ASP A 452 9.97 -9.29 -13.16
N ALA A 453 9.79 -8.64 -12.00
CA ALA A 453 10.86 -8.09 -11.19
C ALA A 453 11.69 -9.17 -10.44
N GLY A 454 11.23 -10.41 -10.42
CA GLY A 454 11.86 -11.49 -9.66
C GLY A 454 11.54 -11.45 -8.16
N VAL A 455 10.47 -10.78 -7.76
CA VAL A 455 9.99 -10.83 -6.37
C VAL A 455 9.36 -12.19 -6.11
N PRO A 456 9.85 -13.00 -5.15
CA PRO A 456 9.34 -14.34 -4.89
C PRO A 456 8.01 -14.30 -4.13
N ILE A 457 6.96 -13.79 -4.79
CA ILE A 457 5.62 -13.74 -4.19
C ILE A 457 5.12 -15.16 -3.90
N LYS A 458 4.38 -15.30 -2.79
CA LYS A 458 3.83 -16.60 -2.34
C LYS A 458 2.91 -17.26 -3.38
N ALA A 459 2.09 -16.45 -4.06
CA ALA A 459 1.18 -16.89 -5.10
C ALA A 459 0.73 -15.69 -5.96
N PRO A 460 0.38 -15.90 -7.24
CA PRO A 460 -0.20 -14.86 -8.08
C PRO A 460 -1.62 -14.50 -7.62
N VAL A 461 -1.96 -13.22 -7.70
CA VAL A 461 -3.27 -12.65 -7.34
C VAL A 461 -3.94 -12.11 -8.59
N ALA A 462 -5.20 -12.42 -8.78
CA ALA A 462 -6.06 -11.80 -9.78
C ALA A 462 -7.23 -11.06 -9.13
N GLY A 463 -7.74 -10.05 -9.81
CA GLY A 463 -8.89 -9.29 -9.39
C GLY A 463 -9.98 -9.20 -10.47
N ILE A 464 -11.24 -9.22 -10.03
CA ILE A 464 -12.42 -9.10 -10.90
C ILE A 464 -13.53 -8.34 -10.18
N SER A 465 -14.44 -7.72 -10.93
CA SER A 465 -15.66 -7.11 -10.40
C SER A 465 -16.90 -7.94 -10.75
N CYS A 466 -17.89 -7.85 -9.87
CA CYS A 466 -19.25 -8.34 -10.08
C CYS A 466 -20.24 -7.19 -9.89
N GLY A 467 -21.08 -6.96 -10.88
CA GLY A 467 -22.15 -5.97 -10.83
C GLY A 467 -23.47 -6.56 -10.40
N LEU A 468 -24.42 -5.66 -10.13
CA LEU A 468 -25.79 -6.02 -9.73
C LEU A 468 -26.78 -5.03 -10.37
N ILE A 469 -27.90 -5.55 -10.84
CA ILE A 469 -29.10 -4.80 -11.16
C ILE A 469 -30.25 -5.34 -10.35
N THR A 470 -31.05 -4.47 -9.73
CA THR A 470 -32.22 -4.84 -8.91
C THR A 470 -33.47 -4.08 -9.31
N GLU A 471 -34.63 -4.71 -9.22
CA GLU A 471 -35.93 -4.06 -9.36
C GLU A 471 -36.95 -4.78 -8.50
N GLY A 472 -37.37 -4.17 -7.40
CA GLY A 472 -38.23 -4.83 -6.41
C GLY A 472 -37.56 -6.06 -5.81
N SER A 473 -38.16 -7.24 -6.00
CA SER A 473 -37.57 -8.52 -5.58
C SER A 473 -36.72 -9.22 -6.62
N ARG A 474 -36.71 -8.70 -7.89
CA ARG A 474 -35.87 -9.24 -8.96
C ARG A 474 -34.46 -8.69 -8.85
N TRP A 475 -33.50 -9.51 -9.07
CA TRP A 475 -32.09 -9.09 -9.17
C TRP A 475 -31.29 -10.00 -10.10
N MET A 476 -30.19 -9.48 -10.60
CA MET A 476 -29.26 -10.17 -11.47
C MET A 476 -27.85 -9.69 -11.23
N THR A 477 -26.91 -10.62 -11.11
CA THR A 477 -25.48 -10.31 -11.04
C THR A 477 -24.80 -10.57 -12.37
N MET A 478 -23.72 -9.81 -12.66
CA MET A 478 -22.94 -9.95 -13.88
C MET A 478 -21.43 -9.80 -13.57
N VAL A 479 -20.60 -10.62 -14.20
CA VAL A 479 -19.14 -10.59 -14.00
C VAL A 479 -18.50 -9.58 -14.95
N ASP A 480 -17.42 -8.95 -14.51
CA ASP A 480 -16.63 -8.01 -15.32
C ASP A 480 -17.46 -6.86 -15.92
N ILE A 481 -17.96 -6.01 -15.01
CA ILE A 481 -18.76 -4.84 -15.43
C ILE A 481 -17.92 -3.84 -16.22
N GLN A 482 -18.52 -3.29 -17.28
CA GLN A 482 -17.97 -2.18 -18.03
C GLN A 482 -18.59 -0.84 -17.59
N GLY A 483 -18.09 0.28 -18.16
CA GLY A 483 -18.44 1.63 -17.72
C GLY A 483 -19.93 1.92 -17.57
N LEU A 484 -20.78 1.58 -18.56
CA LEU A 484 -22.24 1.81 -18.47
C LEU A 484 -22.91 0.93 -17.43
N GLU A 485 -22.45 -0.30 -17.25
CA GLU A 485 -22.99 -1.23 -16.28
C GLU A 485 -22.61 -0.81 -14.86
N ASP A 486 -21.41 -0.22 -14.67
CA ASP A 486 -21.05 0.45 -13.42
C ASP A 486 -21.91 1.70 -13.21
N PHE A 487 -22.10 2.55 -14.23
CA PHE A 487 -22.87 3.78 -14.13
C PHE A 487 -24.34 3.55 -13.74
N PHE A 488 -25.01 2.63 -14.43
CA PHE A 488 -26.45 2.37 -14.29
C PHE A 488 -26.79 1.20 -13.37
N GLY A 489 -25.78 0.44 -12.94
CA GLY A 489 -25.89 -0.64 -11.98
C GLY A 489 -26.09 -0.18 -10.54
N ASP A 490 -26.37 -1.14 -9.69
CA ASP A 490 -26.67 -0.94 -8.28
C ASP A 490 -25.49 -1.31 -7.36
N MET A 491 -24.51 -2.08 -7.88
CA MET A 491 -23.35 -2.57 -7.13
C MET A 491 -22.13 -2.69 -8.04
N ASP A 492 -20.96 -2.36 -7.49
CA ASP A 492 -19.64 -2.75 -7.96
C ASP A 492 -18.92 -3.51 -6.85
N PHE A 493 -18.93 -4.84 -6.94
CA PHE A 493 -18.35 -5.75 -5.95
C PHE A 493 -17.03 -6.29 -6.45
N LYS A 494 -15.94 -5.81 -5.89
CA LYS A 494 -14.56 -6.11 -6.30
C LYS A 494 -13.96 -7.15 -5.38
N VAL A 495 -13.47 -8.25 -5.95
CA VAL A 495 -12.80 -9.32 -5.21
C VAL A 495 -11.46 -9.64 -5.84
N ALA A 496 -10.42 -9.65 -5.01
CA ALA A 496 -9.09 -10.11 -5.37
C ALA A 496 -8.69 -11.33 -4.54
N GLY A 497 -7.87 -12.19 -5.10
CA GLY A 497 -7.37 -13.36 -4.39
C GLY A 497 -6.47 -14.24 -5.25
N THR A 498 -5.85 -15.19 -4.57
CA THR A 498 -5.12 -16.31 -5.17
C THR A 498 -6.09 -17.45 -5.50
N LYS A 499 -5.60 -18.54 -6.01
CA LYS A 499 -6.39 -19.79 -6.16
C LYS A 499 -6.87 -20.36 -4.81
N LYS A 500 -6.15 -20.07 -3.73
CA LYS A 500 -6.44 -20.61 -2.40
C LYS A 500 -7.55 -19.85 -1.70
N GLY A 501 -7.60 -18.52 -1.86
CA GLY A 501 -8.58 -17.71 -1.16
C GLY A 501 -8.52 -16.22 -1.48
N ILE A 502 -9.37 -15.48 -0.79
CA ILE A 502 -9.54 -14.04 -0.93
C ILE A 502 -8.41 -13.30 -0.24
N THR A 503 -7.89 -12.24 -0.89
CA THR A 503 -6.90 -11.33 -0.32
C THR A 503 -7.46 -9.91 -0.12
N ALA A 504 -8.42 -9.47 -0.94
CA ALA A 504 -9.08 -8.18 -0.73
C ALA A 504 -10.49 -8.15 -1.30
N ILE A 505 -11.35 -7.34 -0.65
CA ILE A 505 -12.69 -7.00 -1.13
C ILE A 505 -12.90 -5.50 -1.00
N GLN A 506 -13.62 -4.93 -1.97
CA GLN A 506 -14.22 -3.61 -1.86
C GLN A 506 -15.57 -3.60 -2.56
N MET A 507 -16.60 -3.11 -1.87
CA MET A 507 -17.95 -3.00 -2.38
C MET A 507 -18.41 -1.55 -2.39
N ASP A 508 -18.89 -1.11 -3.56
CA ASP A 508 -19.54 0.18 -3.75
C ASP A 508 -21.01 -0.05 -4.14
N LEU A 509 -21.95 0.59 -3.43
CA LEU A 509 -23.40 0.44 -3.63
C LEU A 509 -24.06 1.77 -4.01
N LYS A 510 -25.15 1.67 -4.78
CA LYS A 510 -26.08 2.78 -5.10
C LYS A 510 -27.49 2.53 -4.58
N ILE A 511 -27.66 1.47 -3.78
CA ILE A 511 -28.87 1.05 -3.10
C ILE A 511 -28.60 0.89 -1.60
N HIS A 512 -29.66 0.70 -0.81
CA HIS A 512 -29.59 0.69 0.66
C HIS A 512 -28.84 -0.53 1.26
N GLY A 513 -28.48 -1.52 0.46
CA GLY A 513 -27.69 -2.67 0.89
C GLY A 513 -28.05 -3.96 0.15
N LEU A 514 -27.28 -5.01 0.42
CA LEU A 514 -27.38 -6.33 -0.18
C LEU A 514 -27.99 -7.36 0.79
N THR A 515 -28.64 -8.37 0.20
CA THR A 515 -29.03 -9.58 0.92
C THR A 515 -27.90 -10.60 0.93
N PRO A 516 -27.88 -11.55 1.88
CA PRO A 516 -26.87 -12.61 1.94
C PRO A 516 -26.77 -13.46 0.65
N GLU A 517 -27.88 -13.68 -0.05
CA GLU A 517 -27.94 -14.48 -1.28
C GLU A 517 -27.15 -13.79 -2.41
N ILE A 518 -27.28 -12.48 -2.56
CA ILE A 518 -26.57 -11.70 -3.57
C ILE A 518 -25.05 -11.77 -3.31
N ILE A 519 -24.63 -11.66 -2.04
CA ILE A 519 -23.22 -11.73 -1.66
C ILE A 519 -22.63 -13.12 -1.97
N LYS A 520 -23.36 -14.19 -1.66
CA LYS A 520 -22.94 -15.57 -1.97
C LYS A 520 -22.75 -15.78 -3.48
N GLU A 521 -23.70 -15.28 -4.29
CA GLU A 521 -23.61 -15.41 -5.74
C GLU A 521 -22.42 -14.60 -6.29
N ALA A 522 -22.21 -13.38 -5.78
CA ALA A 522 -21.07 -12.55 -6.16
C ALA A 522 -19.72 -13.24 -5.83
N PHE A 523 -19.60 -13.89 -4.67
CA PHE A 523 -18.41 -14.69 -4.34
C PHE A 523 -18.20 -15.84 -5.31
N ALA A 524 -19.23 -16.66 -5.55
CA ALA A 524 -19.13 -17.82 -6.44
C ALA A 524 -18.70 -17.40 -7.86
N LYS A 525 -19.30 -16.34 -8.40
CA LYS A 525 -18.97 -15.82 -9.75
C LYS A 525 -17.56 -15.24 -9.81
N THR A 526 -17.17 -14.42 -8.83
CA THR A 526 -15.84 -13.82 -8.80
C THR A 526 -14.75 -14.87 -8.55
N HIS A 527 -15.01 -15.90 -7.76
CA HIS A 527 -14.09 -17.03 -7.57
C HIS A 527 -13.77 -17.72 -8.90
N LYS A 528 -14.81 -18.13 -9.64
CA LYS A 528 -14.66 -18.77 -10.95
C LYS A 528 -13.89 -17.88 -11.94
N ALA A 529 -14.23 -16.59 -11.97
CA ALA A 529 -13.60 -15.62 -12.87
C ALA A 529 -12.13 -15.35 -12.54
N ARG A 530 -11.77 -15.25 -11.24
CA ARG A 530 -10.37 -15.08 -10.82
C ARG A 530 -9.52 -16.27 -11.23
N ASN A 531 -10.02 -17.50 -11.00
CA ASN A 531 -9.29 -18.70 -11.39
C ASN A 531 -9.07 -18.77 -12.90
N TYR A 532 -10.07 -18.40 -13.71
CA TYR A 532 -9.92 -18.29 -15.15
C TYR A 532 -8.83 -17.29 -15.55
N ILE A 533 -8.82 -16.08 -14.95
CA ILE A 533 -7.80 -15.05 -15.24
C ILE A 533 -6.40 -15.57 -14.89
N LEU A 534 -6.25 -16.25 -13.76
CA LEU A 534 -4.97 -16.81 -13.36
C LEU A 534 -4.51 -17.89 -14.32
N ASP A 535 -5.37 -18.88 -14.62
CA ASP A 535 -4.97 -20.08 -15.36
C ASP A 535 -4.81 -19.84 -16.86
N GLU A 536 -5.71 -19.07 -17.46
CA GLU A 536 -5.79 -18.93 -18.91
C GLU A 536 -5.09 -17.68 -19.44
N VAL A 537 -4.81 -16.68 -18.57
CA VAL A 537 -4.28 -15.39 -19.03
C VAL A 537 -2.94 -15.04 -18.41
N MET A 538 -2.82 -15.09 -17.08
CA MET A 538 -1.62 -14.61 -16.40
C MET A 538 -0.49 -15.66 -16.36
N LEU A 539 -0.79 -16.88 -15.91
CA LEU A 539 0.20 -17.96 -15.79
C LEU A 539 0.81 -18.41 -17.14
N PRO A 540 0.08 -18.41 -18.28
CA PRO A 540 0.72 -18.66 -19.58
C PRO A 540 1.77 -17.62 -19.98
N VAL A 541 1.69 -16.38 -19.48
CA VAL A 541 2.67 -15.32 -19.77
C VAL A 541 3.86 -15.39 -18.85
N ILE A 542 3.63 -15.63 -17.57
CA ILE A 542 4.67 -15.80 -16.55
C ILE A 542 4.14 -16.75 -15.46
N ALA A 543 4.67 -17.97 -15.45
CA ALA A 543 4.24 -19.04 -14.55
C ALA A 543 4.83 -18.90 -13.14
N GLU A 544 6.07 -18.44 -13.06
CA GLU A 544 6.83 -18.27 -11.83
C GLU A 544 7.59 -16.92 -11.86
N PRO A 545 7.89 -16.34 -10.70
CA PRO A 545 8.76 -15.16 -10.64
C PRO A 545 10.09 -15.42 -11.34
N ARG A 546 10.63 -14.39 -12.01
CA ARG A 546 11.95 -14.52 -12.63
C ARG A 546 13.00 -14.94 -11.62
N PRO A 547 13.91 -15.85 -11.94
CA PRO A 547 14.92 -16.34 -11.01
C PRO A 547 15.99 -15.30 -10.68
N GLU A 548 16.16 -14.29 -11.53
CA GLU A 548 17.13 -13.22 -11.36
C GLU A 548 16.43 -11.85 -11.41
N LEU A 549 16.89 -10.95 -10.53
CA LEU A 549 16.48 -9.56 -10.56
C LEU A 549 17.00 -8.87 -11.82
N SER A 550 16.30 -7.83 -12.28
CA SER A 550 16.79 -6.94 -13.33
C SER A 550 18.25 -6.52 -13.09
N LYS A 551 19.03 -6.40 -14.16
CA LYS A 551 20.41 -5.89 -14.09
C LYS A 551 20.50 -4.44 -13.55
N TYR A 552 19.38 -3.73 -13.53
CA TYR A 552 19.27 -2.37 -13.00
C TYR A 552 18.78 -2.34 -11.55
N ALA A 553 18.22 -3.45 -11.05
CA ALA A 553 17.82 -3.54 -9.66
C ALA A 553 19.05 -3.66 -8.74
N PRO A 554 19.04 -3.03 -7.57
CA PRO A 554 20.11 -3.19 -6.60
C PRO A 554 20.19 -4.66 -6.18
N LYS A 555 21.41 -5.21 -6.11
CA LYS A 555 21.67 -6.51 -5.49
C LYS A 555 21.90 -6.27 -4.01
N MET A 556 21.32 -7.11 -3.16
CA MET A 556 21.41 -6.97 -1.72
C MET A 556 21.99 -8.22 -1.09
N LEU A 557 22.94 -8.03 -0.19
CA LEU A 557 23.47 -9.06 0.70
C LEU A 557 23.17 -8.66 2.14
N SER A 558 22.88 -9.63 2.99
CA SER A 558 22.62 -9.39 4.41
C SER A 558 23.56 -10.23 5.28
N THR A 559 23.92 -9.68 6.43
CA THR A 559 24.65 -10.36 7.51
C THR A 559 24.15 -9.86 8.86
N ILE A 560 24.56 -10.54 9.93
CA ILE A 560 24.27 -10.11 11.29
C ILE A 560 25.57 -9.62 11.94
N VAL A 561 25.60 -8.37 12.31
CA VAL A 561 26.69 -7.74 13.07
C VAL A 561 26.33 -7.81 14.56
N PRO A 562 27.20 -8.36 15.44
CA PRO A 562 26.96 -8.31 16.86
C PRO A 562 26.69 -6.88 17.36
N VAL A 563 25.67 -6.69 18.19
CA VAL A 563 25.20 -5.36 18.62
C VAL A 563 26.32 -4.51 19.25
N ASP A 564 27.22 -5.12 20.00
CA ASP A 564 28.40 -4.48 20.59
C ASP A 564 29.44 -4.01 19.55
N LYS A 565 29.45 -4.60 18.35
CA LYS A 565 30.34 -4.28 17.22
C LYS A 565 29.78 -3.26 16.24
N ILE A 566 28.49 -2.94 16.28
CA ILE A 566 27.84 -1.97 15.39
C ILE A 566 28.61 -0.63 15.37
N ARG A 567 29.03 -0.17 16.56
CA ARG A 567 29.78 1.09 16.67
C ARG A 567 31.13 1.07 15.97
N GLU A 568 31.79 -0.09 15.89
CA GLU A 568 33.07 -0.26 15.18
C GLU A 568 32.86 -0.18 13.66
N VAL A 569 31.79 -0.80 13.15
CA VAL A 569 31.42 -0.77 11.72
C VAL A 569 31.00 0.63 11.29
N ILE A 570 30.20 1.32 12.11
CA ILE A 570 29.78 2.70 11.81
C ILE A 570 30.97 3.67 11.92
N GLY A 571 31.80 3.51 12.95
CA GLY A 571 32.90 4.40 13.25
C GLY A 571 32.49 5.77 13.79
N SER A 572 33.43 6.53 14.31
CA SER A 572 33.17 7.87 14.87
C SER A 572 32.55 8.81 13.82
N GLY A 573 31.30 9.23 14.06
CA GLY A 573 30.56 10.10 13.14
C GLY A 573 30.27 9.48 11.78
N GLY A 574 30.18 8.14 11.70
CA GLY A 574 29.87 7.42 10.47
C GLY A 574 31.03 7.29 9.47
N LYS A 575 32.26 7.65 9.86
CA LYS A 575 33.41 7.72 8.94
C LYS A 575 33.81 6.37 8.34
N VAL A 576 33.69 5.26 9.12
CA VAL A 576 34.10 3.94 8.65
C VAL A 576 33.10 3.44 7.61
N ILE A 577 31.81 3.46 7.94
CA ILE A 577 30.75 3.01 7.01
C ILE A 577 30.74 3.86 5.73
N GLN A 578 30.90 5.18 5.83
CA GLN A 578 31.00 6.07 4.66
C GLN A 578 32.21 5.75 3.78
N LYS A 579 33.35 5.38 4.38
CA LYS A 579 34.54 4.96 3.63
C LYS A 579 34.27 3.67 2.86
N ILE A 580 33.64 2.67 3.50
CA ILE A 580 33.29 1.39 2.86
C ILE A 580 32.32 1.64 1.70
N CYS A 581 31.28 2.44 1.93
CA CYS A 581 30.30 2.79 0.89
C CYS A 581 30.97 3.44 -0.34
N ALA A 582 31.87 4.40 -0.10
CA ALA A 582 32.57 5.11 -1.17
C ALA A 582 33.57 4.21 -1.91
N GLU A 583 34.31 3.34 -1.21
CA GLU A 583 35.31 2.45 -1.81
C GLU A 583 34.69 1.29 -2.62
N CYS A 584 33.54 0.79 -2.17
CA CYS A 584 32.87 -0.32 -2.82
C CYS A 584 31.71 0.13 -3.72
N ASP A 585 31.35 1.42 -3.74
CA ASP A 585 30.22 1.95 -4.50
C ASP A 585 28.90 1.20 -4.16
N VAL A 586 28.62 1.11 -2.86
CA VAL A 586 27.46 0.44 -2.26
C VAL A 586 26.81 1.32 -1.21
N THR A 587 25.57 0.97 -0.81
CA THR A 587 24.92 1.48 0.39
C THR A 587 24.90 0.41 1.46
N ILE A 588 25.09 0.81 2.72
CA ILE A 588 25.08 -0.10 3.87
C ILE A 588 24.11 0.43 4.90
N ASP A 589 23.18 -0.44 5.31
CA ASP A 589 22.21 -0.20 6.37
C ASP A 589 22.44 -1.17 7.51
N ILE A 590 22.45 -0.68 8.76
CA ILE A 590 22.59 -1.51 9.95
C ILE A 590 21.47 -1.12 10.91
N GLU A 591 20.66 -2.11 11.29
CA GLU A 591 19.58 -1.97 12.26
C GLU A 591 20.13 -2.12 13.71
N ASP A 592 19.38 -1.62 14.67
CA ASP A 592 19.80 -1.64 16.09
C ASP A 592 19.95 -3.07 16.66
N ASP A 593 19.29 -4.05 16.06
CA ASP A 593 19.38 -5.47 16.41
C ASP A 593 20.57 -6.20 15.75
N GLY A 594 21.31 -5.50 14.86
CA GLY A 594 22.50 -6.01 14.20
C GLY A 594 22.29 -6.51 12.77
N HIS A 595 21.06 -6.52 12.23
CA HIS A 595 20.87 -6.81 10.81
C HIS A 595 21.57 -5.77 9.97
N CYS A 596 22.44 -6.23 9.08
CA CYS A 596 23.25 -5.38 8.19
C CYS A 596 22.96 -5.75 6.73
N TYR A 597 22.51 -4.78 5.95
CA TYR A 597 22.19 -4.92 4.54
C TYR A 597 23.17 -4.12 3.70
N VAL A 598 23.78 -4.77 2.72
CA VAL A 598 24.70 -4.15 1.75
C VAL A 598 24.04 -4.21 0.37
N ALA A 599 23.72 -3.05 -0.19
CA ALA A 599 23.02 -2.92 -1.46
C ALA A 599 23.88 -2.20 -2.52
N GLY A 600 23.90 -2.73 -3.75
CA GLY A 600 24.60 -2.13 -4.89
C GLY A 600 24.19 -2.79 -6.20
N ILE A 601 24.50 -2.16 -7.34
CA ILE A 601 24.19 -2.73 -8.66
C ILE A 601 25.10 -3.93 -8.98
N ASP A 602 26.34 -3.91 -8.50
CA ASP A 602 27.36 -4.93 -8.74
C ASP A 602 27.51 -5.82 -7.50
N ILE A 603 27.18 -7.09 -7.64
CA ILE A 603 27.22 -8.08 -6.56
C ILE A 603 28.63 -8.30 -5.99
N GLU A 604 29.67 -8.20 -6.84
CA GLU A 604 31.05 -8.37 -6.39
C GLU A 604 31.51 -7.20 -5.50
N LYS A 605 31.02 -6.02 -5.78
CA LYS A 605 31.23 -4.85 -4.92
C LYS A 605 30.52 -5.01 -3.56
N CYS A 606 29.29 -5.57 -3.57
CA CYS A 606 28.56 -5.90 -2.34
C CYS A 606 29.32 -6.95 -1.52
N ARG A 607 29.82 -8.03 -2.15
CA ARG A 607 30.64 -9.05 -1.48
C ARG A 607 31.89 -8.47 -0.86
N ARG A 608 32.58 -7.59 -1.58
CA ARG A 608 33.77 -6.92 -1.04
C ARG A 608 33.45 -6.06 0.18
N ALA A 609 32.33 -5.34 0.16
CA ALA A 609 31.89 -4.57 1.33
C ALA A 609 31.55 -5.48 2.53
N MET A 610 30.92 -6.63 2.29
CA MET A 610 30.66 -7.66 3.31
C MET A 610 31.96 -8.18 3.91
N ASP A 611 32.96 -8.55 3.08
CA ASP A 611 34.26 -9.03 3.53
C ASP A 611 34.97 -8.01 4.45
N ILE A 612 34.83 -6.71 4.14
CA ILE A 612 35.37 -5.63 4.97
C ILE A 612 34.63 -5.56 6.31
N ILE A 613 33.29 -5.66 6.31
CA ILE A 613 32.47 -5.66 7.54
C ILE A 613 32.84 -6.86 8.40
N ASP A 614 32.89 -8.06 7.82
CA ASP A 614 33.27 -9.27 8.52
C ASP A 614 34.68 -9.17 9.13
N THR A 615 35.62 -8.53 8.44
CA THR A 615 36.97 -8.29 8.96
C THR A 615 37.00 -7.29 10.12
N ILE A 616 36.05 -6.33 10.15
CA ILE A 616 35.91 -5.40 11.29
C ILE A 616 35.34 -6.13 12.51
N VAL A 617 34.29 -6.92 12.28
CA VAL A 617 33.54 -7.61 13.33
C VAL A 617 34.34 -8.75 13.95
N ASN A 618 35.01 -9.53 13.11
CA ASN A 618 35.80 -10.68 13.54
C ASN A 618 37.28 -10.30 13.62
N ASP A 619 37.98 -10.79 14.63
CA ASP A 619 39.43 -10.64 14.68
C ASP A 619 40.06 -11.53 13.61
N PRO A 620 41.07 -11.02 12.87
CA PRO A 620 41.75 -11.82 11.86
C PRO A 620 42.41 -13.05 12.48
N GLU A 621 42.18 -14.22 11.91
CA GLU A 621 42.74 -15.49 12.37
C GLU A 621 43.98 -15.85 11.57
N PRO A 622 45.02 -16.44 12.18
CA PRO A 622 46.14 -17.00 11.46
C PRO A 622 45.70 -18.07 10.45
N GLY A 623 46.14 -17.94 9.20
CA GLY A 623 45.77 -18.83 8.11
C GLY A 623 44.67 -18.28 7.19
N SER A 624 43.94 -17.25 7.60
CA SER A 624 42.88 -16.62 6.81
C SER A 624 43.40 -15.70 5.69
N TYR A 625 42.58 -15.52 4.63
CA TYR A 625 42.93 -14.70 3.46
C TYR A 625 42.09 -13.45 3.41
N TYR A 626 42.73 -12.32 3.08
CA TYR A 626 42.10 -11.01 2.97
C TYR A 626 42.56 -10.27 1.71
N SER A 627 41.68 -9.41 1.17
CA SER A 627 42.05 -8.43 0.18
C SER A 627 42.26 -7.10 0.86
N GLY A 628 43.49 -6.57 0.84
CA GLY A 628 43.83 -5.33 1.52
C GLY A 628 44.47 -4.30 0.60
N ARG A 629 44.41 -3.04 1.00
CA ARG A 629 45.04 -1.93 0.28
C ARG A 629 46.43 -1.65 0.83
N VAL A 630 47.41 -1.49 -0.06
CA VAL A 630 48.76 -1.02 0.30
C VAL A 630 48.67 0.44 0.75
N THR A 631 48.97 0.70 2.03
CA THR A 631 48.90 2.05 2.64
C THR A 631 50.24 2.74 2.63
N ARG A 632 51.32 1.98 2.86
CA ARG A 632 52.70 2.48 2.94
C ARG A 632 53.68 1.47 2.41
N ILE A 633 54.76 1.98 1.80
CA ILE A 633 55.87 1.15 1.32
C ILE A 633 57.14 1.58 2.09
N MET A 634 57.90 0.59 2.54
CA MET A 634 59.20 0.72 3.20
C MET A 634 60.22 -0.20 2.54
N ASP A 635 61.52 0.02 2.75
CA ASP A 635 62.58 -0.80 2.15
C ASP A 635 62.49 -2.31 2.55
N PHE A 636 61.87 -2.58 3.68
CA PHE A 636 61.73 -3.94 4.21
C PHE A 636 60.38 -4.63 3.92
N GLY A 637 59.41 -3.93 3.29
CA GLY A 637 58.11 -4.47 2.96
C GLY A 637 57.02 -3.42 2.76
N ALA A 638 55.80 -3.89 2.54
CA ALA A 638 54.62 -3.07 2.34
C ALA A 638 53.66 -3.25 3.54
N PHE A 639 53.03 -2.14 3.97
CA PHE A 639 51.90 -2.20 4.92
C PHE A 639 50.62 -2.29 4.14
N VAL A 640 49.78 -3.25 4.54
CA VAL A 640 48.52 -3.55 3.89
C VAL A 640 47.39 -3.45 4.92
N GLU A 641 46.45 -2.54 4.70
CA GLU A 641 45.24 -2.37 5.48
C GLU A 641 44.20 -3.39 4.95
N ILE A 642 43.88 -4.40 5.76
CA ILE A 642 42.89 -5.45 5.42
C ILE A 642 41.47 -5.04 5.78
N ALA A 643 41.30 -4.14 6.75
CA ALA A 643 40.06 -3.46 7.10
C ALA A 643 40.39 -2.12 7.76
N PRO A 644 39.46 -1.15 7.85
CA PRO A 644 39.67 0.12 8.52
C PRO A 644 40.26 -0.06 9.94
N GLY A 645 41.48 0.43 10.15
CA GLY A 645 42.20 0.29 11.41
C GLY A 645 42.93 -1.03 11.65
N LYS A 646 42.81 -2.02 10.77
CA LYS A 646 43.53 -3.30 10.82
C LYS A 646 44.61 -3.37 9.73
N GLU A 647 45.82 -2.89 10.07
CA GLU A 647 46.97 -2.83 9.16
C GLU A 647 48.01 -3.90 9.52
N GLY A 648 48.56 -4.61 8.53
CA GLY A 648 49.61 -5.61 8.72
C GLY A 648 50.79 -5.40 7.82
N LEU A 649 51.97 -5.96 8.20
CA LEU A 649 53.20 -5.89 7.43
C LEU A 649 53.33 -7.13 6.53
N VAL A 650 53.49 -6.90 5.21
CA VAL A 650 54.01 -7.87 4.25
C VAL A 650 55.48 -7.63 4.08
N ASN A 651 56.34 -8.52 4.61
CA ASN A 651 57.79 -8.42 4.45
C ASN A 651 58.19 -8.60 2.99
N ILE A 652 59.25 -7.92 2.53
CA ILE A 652 59.73 -7.96 1.14
C ILE A 652 59.95 -9.40 0.63
N TYR A 653 60.37 -10.34 1.50
CA TYR A 653 60.55 -11.76 1.15
C TYR A 653 59.26 -12.55 1.02
N LYS A 654 58.13 -11.98 1.46
CA LYS A 654 56.79 -12.56 1.40
C LYS A 654 55.83 -11.80 0.47
N LEU A 655 56.43 -10.90 -0.36
CA LEU A 655 55.69 -10.03 -1.24
C LEU A 655 55.30 -10.69 -2.56
N ASP A 656 56.22 -11.55 -3.12
CA ASP A 656 56.00 -12.25 -4.39
C ASP A 656 56.58 -13.66 -4.37
N ILE A 657 56.15 -14.48 -5.36
CA ILE A 657 56.67 -15.83 -5.60
C ILE A 657 58.11 -15.78 -6.08
N LYS A 658 58.54 -14.66 -6.69
CA LYS A 658 59.93 -14.36 -7.13
C LYS A 658 60.65 -13.54 -6.06
N ARG A 659 62.00 -13.55 -6.15
CA ARG A 659 62.81 -12.69 -5.31
C ARG A 659 62.58 -11.26 -5.68
N THR A 660 62.05 -10.47 -4.70
CA THR A 660 61.83 -9.03 -4.87
C THR A 660 63.05 -8.24 -4.42
N GLU A 661 63.60 -7.38 -5.26
CA GLU A 661 64.73 -6.51 -4.94
C GLU A 661 64.25 -5.19 -4.33
N ASN A 662 63.23 -4.58 -4.95
CA ASN A 662 62.55 -3.40 -4.37
C ASN A 662 61.06 -3.65 -4.26
N VAL A 663 60.45 -3.19 -3.20
CA VAL A 663 58.99 -3.38 -2.92
C VAL A 663 58.15 -2.76 -4.05
N THR A 664 58.59 -1.63 -4.61
CA THR A 664 57.90 -0.90 -5.69
C THR A 664 57.90 -1.63 -7.03
N ASP A 665 58.72 -2.67 -7.20
CA ASP A 665 58.71 -3.50 -8.42
C ASP A 665 57.50 -4.44 -8.44
N VAL A 666 56.85 -4.65 -7.28
CA VAL A 666 55.75 -5.60 -7.11
C VAL A 666 54.45 -4.92 -6.75
N VAL A 667 54.48 -3.90 -5.88
CA VAL A 667 53.25 -3.22 -5.42
C VAL A 667 53.48 -1.71 -5.27
N ASN A 668 52.46 -0.92 -5.49
CA ASN A 668 52.45 0.52 -5.28
C ASN A 668 51.41 0.90 -4.18
N VAL A 669 51.61 2.09 -3.59
CA VAL A 669 50.63 2.62 -2.63
C VAL A 669 49.30 2.80 -3.32
N GLY A 670 48.22 2.23 -2.72
CA GLY A 670 46.88 2.25 -3.28
C GLY A 670 46.46 0.92 -3.95
N ASP A 671 47.44 0.04 -4.27
CA ASP A 671 47.12 -1.27 -4.86
C ASP A 671 46.33 -2.15 -3.89
N ILE A 672 45.38 -2.93 -4.47
CA ILE A 672 44.66 -3.95 -3.74
C ILE A 672 45.32 -5.31 -3.95
N VAL A 673 45.76 -5.92 -2.89
CA VAL A 673 46.48 -7.20 -2.91
C VAL A 673 45.83 -8.25 -2.01
N LYS A 674 45.84 -9.50 -2.48
CA LYS A 674 45.45 -10.64 -1.67
C LYS A 674 46.57 -10.99 -0.72
N VAL A 675 46.28 -11.17 0.57
CA VAL A 675 47.26 -11.52 1.61
C VAL A 675 46.70 -12.61 2.52
N LYS A 676 47.61 -13.45 3.05
CA LYS A 676 47.31 -14.43 4.08
C LYS A 676 47.86 -13.94 5.42
N VAL A 677 47.07 -14.07 6.48
CA VAL A 677 47.53 -13.80 7.85
C VAL A 677 48.40 -14.98 8.27
N LEU A 678 49.68 -14.72 8.64
CA LEU A 678 50.58 -15.74 9.09
C LEU A 678 50.53 -15.90 10.62
N GLU A 679 50.63 -14.78 11.31
CA GLU A 679 50.60 -14.74 12.76
C GLU A 679 50.18 -13.36 13.26
N ILE A 680 49.70 -13.28 14.47
CA ILE A 680 49.42 -12.05 15.21
C ILE A 680 50.42 -12.03 16.40
N ASP A 681 51.22 -10.98 16.52
CA ASP A 681 52.17 -10.88 17.60
C ASP A 681 51.48 -10.49 18.91
N ASP A 682 52.23 -10.62 20.04
CA ASP A 682 51.74 -10.29 21.41
C ASP A 682 51.27 -8.84 21.58
N LYS A 683 51.49 -8.00 20.59
CA LYS A 683 51.03 -6.60 20.52
C LYS A 683 49.88 -6.39 19.56
N GLY A 684 49.30 -7.46 19.05
CA GLY A 684 48.17 -7.41 18.11
C GLY A 684 48.56 -6.99 16.68
N ARG A 685 49.84 -7.01 16.29
CA ARG A 685 50.28 -6.62 14.94
C ARG A 685 50.23 -7.83 14.02
N LEU A 686 49.61 -7.62 12.85
CA LEU A 686 49.41 -8.62 11.82
C LEU A 686 50.68 -8.81 10.98
N ASN A 687 51.17 -10.04 10.86
CA ASN A 687 52.17 -10.46 9.89
C ASN A 687 51.47 -11.09 8.69
N LEU A 688 51.59 -10.49 7.53
CA LEU A 688 50.92 -10.87 6.31
C LEU A 688 51.86 -11.45 5.26
N SER A 689 51.37 -12.28 4.36
CA SER A 689 52.08 -12.82 3.21
C SER A 689 51.25 -12.76 1.93
N ARG A 690 51.67 -11.99 0.94
CA ARG A 690 51.07 -12.04 -0.40
C ARG A 690 51.54 -13.29 -1.14
N ARG A 691 52.79 -13.68 -0.97
CA ARG A 691 53.36 -14.89 -1.58
C ARG A 691 52.58 -16.15 -1.28
N GLU A 692 52.27 -16.40 -0.01
CA GLU A 692 51.47 -17.57 0.40
C GLU A 692 50.04 -17.48 -0.12
N ALA A 693 49.43 -16.30 -0.15
CA ALA A 693 48.13 -16.12 -0.75
C ALA A 693 48.12 -16.46 -2.27
N LEU A 694 49.13 -16.05 -3.01
CA LEU A 694 49.29 -16.40 -4.44
C LEU A 694 49.49 -17.88 -4.65
N ILE A 695 50.26 -18.54 -3.80
CA ILE A 695 50.51 -20.00 -3.90
C ILE A 695 49.21 -20.77 -3.62
N ASP A 696 48.55 -20.43 -2.54
CA ASP A 696 47.40 -21.20 -2.03
C ASP A 696 46.10 -20.95 -2.86
N LEU A 697 45.89 -19.72 -3.31
CA LEU A 697 44.65 -19.34 -4.01
C LEU A 697 44.76 -19.37 -5.52
N ASP A 698 45.92 -18.97 -6.07
CA ASP A 698 46.11 -18.85 -7.52
C ASP A 698 46.94 -19.98 -8.08
N GLY A 699 47.38 -20.97 -7.26
CA GLY A 699 48.19 -22.11 -7.69
C GLY A 699 49.60 -21.76 -8.21
N ALA A 700 50.10 -20.58 -7.79
CA ALA A 700 51.38 -20.09 -8.24
C ALA A 700 52.56 -20.96 -7.75
N VAL A 701 53.47 -21.37 -8.62
CA VAL A 701 54.63 -22.18 -8.25
C VAL A 701 55.82 -21.27 -7.94
N PRO A 702 56.43 -21.34 -6.75
CA PRO A 702 57.57 -20.53 -6.41
C PRO A 702 58.77 -20.84 -7.27
N GLU A 703 59.40 -19.84 -7.85
CA GLU A 703 60.60 -20.03 -8.74
C GLU A 703 61.89 -20.34 -7.98
N ASN A 704 61.96 -20.14 -6.65
CA ASN A 704 63.10 -20.54 -5.80
C ASN A 704 62.71 -20.66 -4.33
N VAL A 705 63.08 -21.77 -3.71
CA VAL A 705 62.99 -21.96 -2.26
C VAL A 705 64.11 -21.16 -1.58
N LEU A 706 63.73 -20.09 -0.88
CA LEU A 706 64.69 -19.35 -0.06
C LEU A 706 65.11 -20.22 1.16
N PRO A 707 66.42 -20.31 1.48
CA PRO A 707 66.87 -21.09 2.62
C PRO A 707 66.31 -20.51 3.95
N GLU A 708 65.79 -21.41 4.79
CA GLU A 708 65.38 -21.05 6.16
C GLU A 708 66.50 -20.35 6.89
N LYS A 709 66.22 -19.21 7.53
CA LYS A 709 67.16 -18.55 8.41
C LYS A 709 67.41 -19.43 9.60
N GLN A 710 68.68 -19.88 9.79
CA GLN A 710 69.13 -20.48 11.02
C GLN A 710 68.84 -19.55 12.24
N PRO A 711 68.45 -20.12 13.41
CA PRO A 711 68.18 -19.34 14.59
C PRO A 711 69.46 -18.63 15.05
N ARG A 712 69.36 -17.36 15.40
CA ARG A 712 70.47 -16.54 15.94
C ARG A 712 70.99 -17.22 17.22
N ARG A 713 72.32 -17.59 17.23
CA ARG A 713 73.04 -18.05 18.38
C ARG A 713 72.97 -17.00 19.51
N GLU A 714 72.55 -17.42 20.69
CA GLU A 714 72.63 -16.63 21.91
C GLU A 714 74.06 -16.15 22.17
N ARG A 715 74.22 -14.86 22.42
CA ARG A 715 75.47 -14.28 22.88
C ARG A 715 75.59 -14.54 24.37
N SER A 716 76.63 -15.34 24.74
CA SER A 716 77.01 -15.62 26.10
C SER A 716 77.35 -14.34 26.87
N ASP A 717 76.85 -14.25 28.11
CA ASP A 717 77.16 -13.29 29.14
C ASP A 717 78.64 -13.16 29.38
N ARG A 718 79.17 -11.97 29.43
CA ARG A 718 80.39 -11.57 30.11
C ARG A 718 80.06 -10.50 31.13
N PRO A 719 80.54 -10.60 32.40
CA PRO A 719 80.17 -9.70 33.46
C PRO A 719 80.87 -8.33 33.31
N ARG A 720 80.14 -7.25 33.51
CA ARG A 720 80.67 -5.88 33.62
C ARG A 720 80.90 -5.53 35.07
N GLY A 721 82.19 -5.21 35.41
CA GLY A 721 82.65 -4.68 36.63
C GLY A 721 82.15 -3.27 36.96
N ASP A 722 82.08 -3.03 38.24
CA ASP A 722 81.74 -1.80 38.94
C ASP A 722 82.51 -0.55 38.43
N ARG A 723 81.83 0.57 38.32
CA ARG A 723 82.35 1.93 38.58
C ARG A 723 81.23 2.88 39.03
N PRO A 724 81.60 3.86 39.93
CA PRO A 724 80.71 4.39 40.95
C PRO A 724 79.91 5.62 40.57
N ARG A 725 78.87 5.87 41.37
CA ARG A 725 78.03 7.02 41.44
C ARG A 725 78.77 8.34 41.48
N ARG A 726 78.26 9.36 40.74
CA ARG A 726 78.42 10.79 41.07
C ARG A 726 77.03 11.43 41.07
N ASP A 727 76.65 11.82 42.29
CA ASP A 727 75.61 12.78 42.56
C ASP A 727 75.88 14.14 41.90
N ARG A 728 74.81 14.74 41.36
CA ARG A 728 74.67 16.20 41.49
C ARG A 728 73.22 16.60 41.31
N ASN A 729 72.80 17.14 42.45
CA ASN A 729 71.59 17.98 42.62
C ASN A 729 71.62 19.22 41.75
N ASP A 730 70.43 19.70 41.60
CA ASP A 730 69.93 21.07 41.72
C ASP A 730 69.42 21.81 40.45
N ARG A 731 68.16 22.17 40.63
CA ARG A 731 67.51 23.45 40.33
C ARG A 731 67.10 23.77 38.87
N HIS A 732 65.89 23.90 38.51
CA HIS A 732 64.74 24.81 38.76
C HIS A 732 63.49 24.29 38.09
#